data_eb8bedf0a97614dbd1821623dca8e16e
#
_entry.id   eb8bedf0a97614dbd1821623dca8e16e
#
_cell.length_a   1.000
_cell.length_b   1.000
_cell.length_c   1.000
_cell.angle_alpha   90.00
_cell.angle_beta   90.00
_cell.angle_gamma   90.00
#
_symmetry.space_group_name_H-M   'P 1'
#
loop_
_entity.id
_entity.type
_entity.pdbx_description
1 polymer ?
#
loop_
_entity_poly.entity_id
_entity_poly.type
_entity_poly.pdbx_seq_one_letter_code
_entity_poly.pdbx_strand_id
1 'polypeptide(L)'
;MSPFIDFISSMWNWIEAHWIIGIGVLFTFFGLLFTLSEIRVYVKHKSTPDLLIFWIMSLITGITTLIFNDFVLGILLGLSLYMIIETIRIWDTPVWGKLMASSTAAYLVILGGKIGQVAYDRINKPDLPNDQIFSAAFNVSFYVFMATAFFFFGRKFIIVSRFSSPQMLYLFLFGVLYIFIAKSFPTDLDGNYHSYNYLNIQGAWKARVIFADFGTYEAMILLMIFMYLISGWLLDLLFGVKPVNDEKIIQKVKNVAEKIGIKDNIKVGFMKAPILNAFAYGSFFDKRIAFMASDLEEFDDADINGIVSHELAHTAKNHVIILLLISILELGIKKALGFPASTLDYTFLPNNAIENIKFVGYYFFSYGLVIVLLILVRVLEGHADKVTKEIGYGDELCRALYKLEGFYTGVASDFGISVNLLTDKQYTKYERQRFTAEAARNLYGEILFPSRGAAFSNILQSHPRTSYRIIALTSEKMNPLKFAFLPYRLLGFGLRKKAIKQVNQFDKKVMKILDKSYLDLHGEDALKIVKSNNPWKESYENFIGKQVIIHDPFNKKAIHGTFVSLIETTSVSSPYFGKIDDTEFDLMKSTIKLYYPGENYFLKDGSIFRLERFEIDEDQSPQLIGKINNMEKTIKLSNLGMLSTAISDLKGKEVLFFNKGLTKLERLNDIEITSSFKSSNFTIGEKQFTGKDLIIGFNPLGFEIRKTHLDKQFALLQFLVGKRIYLYTKQNFDVSLSGTVASVDENEFSIRDHDGDHTFELDDLKYIYFNLPTIEIITKEHVSLFTKIGIWWSNRKKFVYIN
;
A
#
# COMPACT_ATOMS: atom_id res chain seq x y z
N MET A 1 26.34 47.73 13.96
CA MET A 1 25.51 46.75 13.20
C MET A 1 26.18 46.25 11.91
N SER A 2 27.00 47.08 11.25
CA SER A 2 27.65 46.68 9.98
C SER A 2 28.64 45.49 10.10
N PRO A 3 29.59 45.43 11.10
CA PRO A 3 30.58 44.33 11.13
C PRO A 3 30.00 42.96 11.37
N PHE A 4 28.86 42.86 12.05
CA PHE A 4 28.16 41.57 12.30
C PHE A 4 27.41 41.13 11.05
N ILE A 5 26.78 42.03 10.32
CA ILE A 5 26.10 41.75 9.05
C ILE A 5 27.13 41.34 7.99
N ASP A 6 28.26 42.01 7.94
CA ASP A 6 29.36 41.72 7.02
C ASP A 6 29.98 40.35 7.32
N PHE A 7 30.13 39.98 8.62
CA PHE A 7 30.57 38.66 9.04
C PHE A 7 29.57 37.56 8.62
N ILE A 8 28.27 37.75 8.88
CA ILE A 8 27.22 36.79 8.47
C ILE A 8 27.18 36.66 6.95
N SER A 9 27.25 37.76 6.21
CA SER A 9 27.30 37.76 4.75
C SER A 9 28.52 37.02 4.21
N SER A 10 29.68 37.26 4.80
CA SER A 10 30.94 36.59 4.42
C SER A 10 30.90 35.10 4.75
N MET A 11 30.36 34.72 5.91
CA MET A 11 30.16 33.35 6.30
C MET A 11 29.14 32.65 5.37
N TRP A 12 28.06 33.32 5.03
CA TRP A 12 27.06 32.78 4.10
C TRP A 12 27.67 32.56 2.70
N ASN A 13 28.39 33.55 2.17
CA ASN A 13 29.07 33.43 0.88
C ASN A 13 30.12 32.30 0.91
N TRP A 14 30.82 32.10 2.03
CA TRP A 14 31.77 31.01 2.18
C TRP A 14 31.02 29.66 2.21
N ILE A 15 29.93 29.55 2.95
CA ILE A 15 29.07 28.35 2.97
C ILE A 15 28.54 28.08 1.58
N GLU A 16 27.99 29.05 0.89
CA GLU A 16 27.46 28.94 -0.48
C GLU A 16 28.52 28.47 -1.48
N ALA A 17 29.75 28.94 -1.33
CA ALA A 17 30.87 28.54 -2.19
C ALA A 17 31.41 27.11 -1.87
N HIS A 18 31.28 26.63 -0.62
CA HIS A 18 31.95 25.43 -0.16
C HIS A 18 31.02 24.33 0.39
N TRP A 19 29.70 24.51 0.31
CA TRP A 19 28.74 23.57 0.89
C TRP A 19 28.84 22.15 0.32
N ILE A 20 29.17 22.01 -0.98
CA ILE A 20 29.36 20.72 -1.63
C ILE A 20 30.55 19.99 -1.00
N ILE A 21 31.66 20.70 -0.78
CA ILE A 21 32.82 20.13 -0.11
C ILE A 21 32.49 19.75 1.32
N GLY A 22 31.76 20.60 2.05
CA GLY A 22 31.30 20.31 3.42
C GLY A 22 30.45 19.04 3.49
N ILE A 23 29.50 18.90 2.59
CA ILE A 23 28.69 17.67 2.49
C ILE A 23 29.55 16.46 2.15
N GLY A 24 30.47 16.58 1.18
CA GLY A 24 31.37 15.49 0.82
C GLY A 24 32.21 15.02 2.00
N VAL A 25 32.74 15.93 2.80
CA VAL A 25 33.50 15.61 4.04
C VAL A 25 32.60 14.90 5.05
N LEU A 26 31.39 15.38 5.28
CA LEU A 26 30.44 14.76 6.21
C LEU A 26 30.08 13.31 5.82
N PHE A 27 29.73 13.10 4.56
CA PHE A 27 29.39 11.77 4.05
C PHE A 27 30.61 10.83 4.10
N THR A 28 31.79 11.31 3.78
CA THR A 28 33.03 10.52 3.89
C THR A 28 33.36 10.17 5.34
N PHE A 29 33.26 11.13 6.26
CA PHE A 29 33.55 10.93 7.67
C PHE A 29 32.56 9.94 8.31
N PHE A 30 31.28 10.18 8.17
CA PHE A 30 30.27 9.27 8.74
C PHE A 30 30.26 7.93 8.03
N GLY A 31 30.41 7.91 6.71
CA GLY A 31 30.52 6.67 5.95
C GLY A 31 31.69 5.81 6.44
N LEU A 32 32.86 6.38 6.62
CA LEU A 32 34.05 5.67 7.13
C LEU A 32 33.87 5.21 8.58
N LEU A 33 33.43 6.12 9.46
CA LEU A 33 33.24 5.84 10.88
C LEU A 33 32.30 4.67 11.12
N PHE A 34 31.15 4.73 10.47
CA PHE A 34 30.12 3.69 10.66
C PHE A 34 30.43 2.41 9.89
N THR A 35 31.06 2.47 8.72
CA THR A 35 31.57 1.27 8.05
C THR A 35 32.54 0.51 8.94
N LEU A 36 33.50 1.19 9.55
CA LEU A 36 34.45 0.58 10.48
C LEU A 36 33.74 0.03 11.74
N SER A 37 32.75 0.74 12.24
CA SER A 37 31.93 0.28 13.37
C SER A 37 31.18 -1.01 13.05
N GLU A 38 30.51 -1.09 11.90
CA GLU A 38 29.79 -2.29 11.44
C GLU A 38 30.73 -3.48 11.22
N ILE A 39 31.88 -3.26 10.59
CA ILE A 39 32.90 -4.29 10.42
C ILE A 39 33.40 -4.80 11.79
N ARG A 40 33.64 -3.91 12.74
CA ARG A 40 34.02 -4.28 14.11
C ARG A 40 32.96 -5.11 14.81
N VAL A 41 31.69 -4.75 14.66
CA VAL A 41 30.54 -5.51 15.21
C VAL A 41 30.46 -6.88 14.55
N TYR A 42 30.63 -6.97 13.25
CA TYR A 42 30.66 -8.24 12.52
C TYR A 42 31.77 -9.16 13.00
N VAL A 43 32.98 -8.64 13.09
CA VAL A 43 34.15 -9.43 13.52
C VAL A 43 33.97 -9.91 14.96
N LYS A 44 33.43 -9.04 15.86
CA LYS A 44 33.30 -9.36 17.28
C LYS A 44 32.13 -10.28 17.60
N HIS A 45 31.01 -10.10 16.92
CA HIS A 45 29.75 -10.76 17.25
C HIS A 45 29.23 -11.71 16.16
N LYS A 46 29.95 -11.81 15.01
CA LYS A 46 29.51 -12.56 13.82
C LYS A 46 28.07 -12.27 13.40
N SER A 47 27.59 -11.05 13.70
CA SER A 47 26.25 -10.61 13.31
C SER A 47 26.28 -10.04 11.89
N THR A 48 25.29 -10.35 11.08
CA THR A 48 25.16 -9.76 9.73
C THR A 48 25.06 -8.24 9.86
N PRO A 49 25.93 -7.48 9.19
CA PRO A 49 25.92 -6.03 9.27
C PRO A 49 24.81 -5.46 8.35
N ASP A 50 23.61 -5.29 8.89
CA ASP A 50 22.42 -4.87 8.11
C ASP A 50 22.56 -3.50 7.43
N LEU A 51 23.40 -2.63 7.99
CA LEU A 51 23.61 -1.28 7.49
C LEU A 51 24.95 -1.06 6.77
N LEU A 52 25.77 -2.09 6.63
CA LEU A 52 27.10 -1.97 6.01
C LEU A 52 27.05 -1.37 4.61
N ILE A 53 26.13 -1.85 3.77
CA ILE A 53 25.96 -1.37 2.40
C ILE A 53 25.60 0.13 2.39
N PHE A 54 24.71 0.55 3.26
CA PHE A 54 24.33 1.95 3.39
C PHE A 54 25.53 2.87 3.75
N TRP A 55 26.39 2.43 4.67
CA TRP A 55 27.56 3.19 5.05
C TRP A 55 28.65 3.21 3.97
N ILE A 56 28.83 2.11 3.25
CA ILE A 56 29.70 2.08 2.06
C ILE A 56 29.17 3.02 0.97
N MET A 57 27.86 3.04 0.72
CA MET A 57 27.26 4.00 -0.20
C MET A 57 27.52 5.44 0.23
N SER A 58 27.36 5.75 1.53
CA SER A 58 27.68 7.06 2.08
C SER A 58 29.16 7.42 1.86
N LEU A 59 30.07 6.49 2.08
CA LEU A 59 31.49 6.69 1.86
C LEU A 59 31.81 6.97 0.38
N ILE A 60 31.25 6.20 -0.55
CA ILE A 60 31.44 6.40 -1.99
C ILE A 60 30.87 7.75 -2.40
N THR A 61 29.66 8.09 -1.92
CA THR A 61 29.04 9.40 -2.17
C THR A 61 29.94 10.54 -1.73
N GLY A 62 30.48 10.46 -0.51
CA GLY A 62 31.35 11.49 0.03
C GLY A 62 32.67 11.65 -0.76
N ILE A 63 33.39 10.54 -0.99
CA ILE A 63 34.65 10.55 -1.75
C ILE A 63 34.42 11.10 -3.17
N THR A 64 33.40 10.62 -3.85
CA THR A 64 33.10 11.07 -5.22
C THR A 64 32.74 12.55 -5.26
N THR A 65 31.93 13.02 -4.31
CA THR A 65 31.60 14.44 -4.18
C THR A 65 32.84 15.31 -4.02
N LEU A 66 33.82 14.86 -3.20
CA LEU A 66 35.08 15.58 -3.01
C LEU A 66 35.97 15.60 -4.27
N ILE A 67 36.05 14.48 -4.98
CA ILE A 67 36.90 14.37 -6.20
C ILE A 67 36.32 15.19 -7.35
N PHE A 68 35.01 15.10 -7.55
CA PHE A 68 34.33 15.69 -8.72
C PHE A 68 33.71 17.06 -8.45
N ASN A 69 33.60 17.45 -7.18
CA ASN A 69 32.85 18.63 -6.73
C ASN A 69 31.39 18.64 -7.22
N ASP A 70 30.79 17.44 -7.28
CA ASP A 70 29.42 17.22 -7.72
C ASP A 70 28.71 16.22 -6.80
N PHE A 71 27.77 16.73 -6.00
CA PHE A 71 27.05 15.92 -5.01
C PHE A 71 26.05 14.97 -5.68
N VAL A 72 25.44 15.37 -6.79
CA VAL A 72 24.50 14.53 -7.54
C VAL A 72 25.22 13.31 -8.11
N LEU A 73 26.40 13.53 -8.73
CA LEU A 73 27.23 12.42 -9.19
C LEU A 73 27.65 11.50 -8.03
N GLY A 74 27.98 12.08 -6.88
CA GLY A 74 28.33 11.34 -5.67
C GLY A 74 27.21 10.40 -5.23
N ILE A 75 25.99 10.90 -5.10
CA ILE A 75 24.82 10.08 -4.74
C ILE A 75 24.56 8.99 -5.78
N LEU A 76 24.62 9.33 -7.06
CA LEU A 76 24.36 8.36 -8.12
C LEU A 76 25.40 7.23 -8.12
N LEU A 77 26.68 7.53 -7.92
CA LEU A 77 27.71 6.48 -7.80
C LEU A 77 27.56 5.66 -6.53
N GLY A 78 27.24 6.27 -5.40
CA GLY A 78 26.95 5.52 -4.16
C GLY A 78 25.78 4.56 -4.32
N LEU A 79 24.66 5.01 -4.87
CA LEU A 79 23.50 4.19 -5.11
C LEU A 79 23.72 3.09 -6.16
N SER A 80 24.62 3.27 -7.12
CA SER A 80 24.90 2.26 -8.15
C SER A 80 25.37 0.94 -7.56
N LEU A 81 26.16 0.99 -6.50
CA LEU A 81 26.61 -0.20 -5.79
C LEU A 81 25.42 -0.99 -5.22
N TYR A 82 24.50 -0.29 -4.56
CA TYR A 82 23.30 -0.92 -4.02
C TYR A 82 22.43 -1.54 -5.12
N MET A 83 22.18 -0.79 -6.20
CA MET A 83 21.36 -1.27 -7.31
C MET A 83 21.91 -2.54 -7.95
N ILE A 84 23.24 -2.60 -8.15
CA ILE A 84 23.91 -3.77 -8.71
C ILE A 84 23.87 -4.95 -7.75
N ILE A 85 24.23 -4.74 -6.48
CA ILE A 85 24.24 -5.80 -5.46
C ILE A 85 22.83 -6.37 -5.27
N GLU A 86 21.80 -5.52 -5.16
CA GLU A 86 20.44 -5.99 -5.03
C GLU A 86 19.95 -6.74 -6.27
N THR A 87 20.30 -6.29 -7.46
CA THR A 87 19.96 -7.02 -8.69
C THR A 87 20.56 -8.42 -8.68
N ILE A 88 21.80 -8.57 -8.28
CA ILE A 88 22.47 -9.89 -8.19
C ILE A 88 21.81 -10.73 -7.09
N ARG A 89 21.54 -10.14 -5.92
CA ARG A 89 20.99 -10.84 -4.76
C ARG A 89 19.61 -11.43 -5.01
N ILE A 90 18.76 -10.70 -5.75
CA ILE A 90 17.37 -11.12 -6.00
C ILE A 90 17.13 -11.63 -7.41
N TRP A 91 18.22 -11.86 -8.20
CA TRP A 91 18.11 -12.27 -9.60
C TRP A 91 17.27 -13.52 -9.81
N ASP A 92 17.40 -14.49 -8.91
CA ASP A 92 16.67 -15.76 -8.97
C ASP A 92 15.17 -15.64 -8.70
N THR A 93 14.72 -14.49 -8.18
CA THR A 93 13.29 -14.26 -7.97
C THR A 93 12.61 -13.97 -9.31
N PRO A 94 11.50 -14.68 -9.64
CA PRO A 94 10.93 -14.65 -11.00
C PRO A 94 10.51 -13.27 -11.48
N VAL A 95 10.03 -12.41 -10.58
CA VAL A 95 9.53 -11.07 -10.90
C VAL A 95 10.47 -9.99 -10.40
N TRP A 96 10.81 -10.04 -9.12
CA TRP A 96 11.60 -9.00 -8.46
C TRP A 96 12.99 -8.83 -9.05
N GLY A 97 13.68 -9.93 -9.35
CA GLY A 97 15.01 -9.87 -9.97
C GLY A 97 14.97 -9.16 -11.32
N LYS A 98 13.97 -9.45 -12.14
CA LYS A 98 13.82 -8.84 -13.47
C LYS A 98 13.34 -7.39 -13.42
N LEU A 99 12.45 -7.03 -12.49
CA LEU A 99 12.08 -5.64 -12.26
C LEU A 99 13.25 -4.83 -11.73
N MET A 100 14.03 -5.41 -10.80
CA MET A 100 15.24 -4.78 -10.29
C MET A 100 16.29 -4.59 -11.38
N ALA A 101 16.48 -5.59 -12.26
CA ALA A 101 17.36 -5.48 -13.42
C ALA A 101 16.91 -4.35 -14.37
N SER A 102 15.60 -4.23 -14.63
CA SER A 102 15.05 -3.14 -15.45
C SER A 102 15.28 -1.78 -14.79
N SER A 103 15.08 -1.69 -13.48
CA SER A 103 15.35 -0.48 -12.71
C SER A 103 16.83 -0.11 -12.72
N THR A 104 17.72 -1.12 -12.58
CA THR A 104 19.17 -0.93 -12.63
C THR A 104 19.64 -0.49 -14.01
N ALA A 105 19.10 -1.07 -15.09
CA ALA A 105 19.39 -0.63 -16.45
C ALA A 105 19.00 0.85 -16.69
N ALA A 106 17.81 1.24 -16.28
CA ALA A 106 17.36 2.64 -16.35
C ALA A 106 18.24 3.56 -15.50
N TYR A 107 18.60 3.13 -14.31
CA TYR A 107 19.46 3.86 -13.40
C TYR A 107 20.87 4.08 -13.99
N LEU A 108 21.48 3.06 -14.62
CA LEU A 108 22.78 3.18 -15.27
C LEU A 108 22.77 4.18 -16.44
N VAL A 109 21.64 4.37 -17.11
CA VAL A 109 21.47 5.41 -18.12
C VAL A 109 21.54 6.80 -17.47
N ILE A 110 20.86 7.00 -16.34
CA ILE A 110 20.92 8.26 -15.58
C ILE A 110 22.35 8.55 -15.12
N LEU A 111 23.02 7.56 -14.53
CA LEU A 111 24.38 7.66 -14.09
C LEU A 111 25.33 7.99 -15.26
N GLY A 112 25.20 7.29 -16.39
CA GLY A 112 26.00 7.53 -17.60
C GLY A 112 25.81 8.93 -18.14
N GLY A 113 24.57 9.45 -18.15
CA GLY A 113 24.26 10.81 -18.53
C GLY A 113 24.89 11.85 -17.61
N LYS A 114 24.90 11.62 -16.29
CA LYS A 114 25.56 12.51 -15.33
C LYS A 114 27.08 12.51 -15.48
N ILE A 115 27.67 11.32 -15.64
CA ILE A 115 29.11 11.19 -15.95
C ILE A 115 29.46 11.91 -17.23
N GLY A 116 28.67 11.72 -18.29
CA GLY A 116 28.85 12.39 -19.57
C GLY A 116 28.77 13.91 -19.46
N GLN A 117 27.82 14.43 -18.69
CA GLN A 117 27.71 15.87 -18.40
C GLN A 117 28.97 16.39 -17.70
N VAL A 118 29.38 15.77 -16.60
CA VAL A 118 30.57 16.21 -15.82
C VAL A 118 31.84 16.13 -16.67
N ALA A 119 31.98 15.09 -17.51
CA ALA A 119 33.11 14.98 -18.45
C ALA A 119 33.09 16.07 -19.51
N TYR A 120 31.91 16.35 -20.10
CA TYR A 120 31.75 17.40 -21.09
C TYR A 120 32.10 18.78 -20.51
N ASP A 121 31.59 19.11 -19.33
CA ASP A 121 31.83 20.38 -18.65
C ASP A 121 33.33 20.58 -18.31
N ARG A 122 34.03 19.49 -17.94
CA ARG A 122 35.49 19.57 -17.69
C ARG A 122 36.34 19.74 -18.95
N ILE A 123 35.96 19.11 -20.06
CA ILE A 123 36.72 19.14 -21.31
C ILE A 123 36.53 20.50 -22.00
N ASN A 124 35.30 20.94 -22.13
CA ASN A 124 34.93 22.05 -22.97
C ASN A 124 34.95 23.41 -22.21
N LYS A 125 35.06 23.38 -20.86
CA LYS A 125 34.98 24.60 -20.01
C LYS A 125 33.84 25.54 -20.47
N PRO A 126 32.62 25.06 -20.63
CA PRO A 126 31.53 25.92 -21.09
C PRO A 126 31.26 27.00 -20.04
N ASP A 127 31.00 28.20 -20.50
CA ASP A 127 30.57 29.32 -19.64
C ASP A 127 29.22 29.01 -18.98
N LEU A 128 28.49 28.02 -19.51
CA LEU A 128 27.23 27.50 -18.97
C LEU A 128 27.29 25.98 -18.85
N PRO A 129 26.88 25.38 -17.69
CA PRO A 129 26.80 23.96 -17.54
C PRO A 129 25.81 23.36 -18.55
N ASN A 130 26.21 22.27 -19.20
CA ASN A 130 25.34 21.61 -20.17
C ASN A 130 24.43 20.56 -19.53
N ASP A 131 23.37 21.00 -18.88
CA ASP A 131 22.41 20.14 -18.21
C ASP A 131 21.57 19.27 -19.17
N GLN A 132 21.66 19.54 -20.46
CA GLN A 132 20.89 18.83 -21.49
C GLN A 132 21.24 17.33 -21.55
N ILE A 133 22.53 16.98 -21.38
CA ILE A 133 22.98 15.58 -21.41
C ILE A 133 22.34 14.77 -20.27
N PHE A 134 22.36 15.31 -19.06
CA PHE A 134 21.77 14.66 -17.88
C PHE A 134 20.25 14.60 -17.98
N SER A 135 19.61 15.69 -18.39
CA SER A 135 18.16 15.75 -18.59
C SER A 135 17.70 14.76 -19.67
N ALA A 136 18.41 14.66 -20.78
CA ALA A 136 18.12 13.69 -21.82
C ALA A 136 18.26 12.25 -21.30
N ALA A 137 19.32 11.94 -20.56
CA ALA A 137 19.53 10.62 -19.97
C ALA A 137 18.42 10.27 -18.97
N PHE A 138 17.99 11.22 -18.14
CA PHE A 138 16.90 11.03 -17.21
C PHE A 138 15.58 10.70 -17.94
N ASN A 139 15.26 11.41 -19.00
CA ASN A 139 14.08 11.12 -19.81
C ASN A 139 14.18 9.77 -20.52
N VAL A 140 15.35 9.45 -21.09
CA VAL A 140 15.57 8.15 -21.76
C VAL A 140 15.49 6.98 -20.79
N SER A 141 15.90 7.14 -19.53
CA SER A 141 15.88 6.08 -18.52
C SER A 141 14.49 5.47 -18.32
N PHE A 142 13.43 6.27 -18.39
CA PHE A 142 12.05 5.78 -18.31
C PHE A 142 11.74 4.81 -19.48
N TYR A 143 12.14 5.14 -20.69
CA TYR A 143 11.93 4.27 -21.85
C TYR A 143 12.77 3.01 -21.77
N VAL A 144 13.99 3.09 -21.24
CA VAL A 144 14.86 1.93 -20.98
C VAL A 144 14.22 1.00 -19.96
N PHE A 145 13.67 1.53 -18.86
CA PHE A 145 12.92 0.74 -17.89
C PHE A 145 11.74 0.02 -18.54
N MET A 146 10.89 0.75 -19.27
CA MET A 146 9.70 0.19 -19.91
C MET A 146 10.07 -0.86 -20.95
N ALA A 147 11.10 -0.59 -21.78
CA ALA A 147 11.56 -1.51 -22.80
C ALA A 147 12.17 -2.80 -22.22
N THR A 148 13.00 -2.68 -21.20
CA THR A 148 13.61 -3.84 -20.54
C THR A 148 12.58 -4.67 -19.75
N ALA A 149 11.65 -4.03 -19.05
CA ALA A 149 10.55 -4.71 -18.39
C ALA A 149 9.63 -5.41 -19.41
N PHE A 150 9.32 -4.75 -20.53
CA PHE A 150 8.60 -5.39 -21.64
C PHE A 150 9.36 -6.58 -22.23
N PHE A 151 10.69 -6.47 -22.38
CA PHE A 151 11.53 -7.56 -22.84
C PHE A 151 11.44 -8.79 -21.92
N PHE A 152 11.49 -8.60 -20.60
CA PHE A 152 11.42 -9.70 -19.64
C PHE A 152 10.02 -10.32 -19.51
N PHE A 153 8.97 -9.54 -19.54
CA PHE A 153 7.61 -9.97 -19.22
C PHE A 153 6.66 -9.99 -20.43
N GLY A 154 7.06 -9.39 -21.54
CA GLY A 154 6.25 -9.33 -22.76
C GLY A 154 4.90 -8.64 -22.53
N ARG A 155 3.85 -9.21 -23.11
CA ARG A 155 2.48 -8.68 -23.06
C ARG A 155 1.94 -8.55 -21.62
N LYS A 156 2.36 -9.41 -20.69
CA LYS A 156 1.95 -9.34 -19.28
C LYS A 156 2.32 -8.00 -18.64
N PHE A 157 3.48 -7.46 -19.01
CA PHE A 157 3.89 -6.14 -18.49
C PHE A 157 2.97 -5.02 -18.98
N ILE A 158 2.47 -5.09 -20.19
CA ILE A 158 1.50 -4.12 -20.71
C ILE A 158 0.19 -4.19 -19.91
N ILE A 159 -0.28 -5.42 -19.63
CA ILE A 159 -1.49 -5.65 -18.82
C ILE A 159 -1.30 -5.06 -17.43
N VAL A 160 -0.19 -5.38 -16.77
CA VAL A 160 0.14 -4.85 -15.44
C VAL A 160 0.23 -3.34 -15.45
N SER A 161 0.93 -2.75 -16.41
CA SER A 161 1.04 -1.29 -16.54
C SER A 161 -0.34 -0.64 -16.71
N ARG A 162 -1.27 -1.26 -17.43
CA ARG A 162 -2.64 -0.75 -17.62
C ARG A 162 -3.45 -0.78 -16.31
N PHE A 163 -3.31 -1.84 -15.50
CA PHE A 163 -4.10 -2.01 -14.27
C PHE A 163 -3.47 -1.34 -13.04
N SER A 164 -2.16 -1.43 -12.89
CA SER A 164 -1.46 -0.85 -11.74
C SER A 164 -1.19 0.64 -11.90
N SER A 165 -0.86 1.08 -13.11
CA SER A 165 -0.50 2.46 -13.40
C SER A 165 -0.84 2.80 -14.86
N PRO A 166 -2.14 2.97 -15.18
CA PRO A 166 -2.55 3.27 -16.54
C PRO A 166 -1.89 4.54 -17.10
N GLN A 167 -1.58 5.51 -16.24
CA GLN A 167 -0.87 6.72 -16.64
C GLN A 167 0.54 6.42 -17.17
N MET A 168 1.25 5.45 -16.60
CA MET A 168 2.60 5.07 -17.06
C MET A 168 2.57 4.43 -18.45
N LEU A 169 1.59 3.57 -18.73
CA LEU A 169 1.42 3.00 -20.07
C LEU A 169 1.12 4.09 -21.10
N TYR A 170 0.18 4.98 -20.80
CA TYR A 170 -0.16 6.07 -21.70
C TYR A 170 1.01 7.05 -21.88
N LEU A 171 1.74 7.37 -20.80
CA LEU A 171 2.93 8.21 -20.85
C LEU A 171 4.00 7.60 -21.75
N PHE A 172 4.23 6.29 -21.65
CA PHE A 172 5.17 5.58 -22.51
C PHE A 172 4.75 5.62 -23.99
N LEU A 173 3.53 5.19 -24.30
CA LEU A 173 3.01 5.18 -25.68
C LEU A 173 3.01 6.59 -26.27
N PHE A 174 2.52 7.54 -25.48
CA PHE A 174 2.44 8.94 -25.89
C PHE A 174 3.81 9.56 -26.09
N GLY A 175 4.76 9.28 -25.19
CA GLY A 175 6.13 9.76 -25.31
C GLY A 175 6.87 9.21 -26.54
N VAL A 176 6.68 7.91 -26.83
CA VAL A 176 7.23 7.33 -28.06
C VAL A 176 6.68 8.05 -29.31
N LEU A 177 5.35 8.23 -29.38
CA LEU A 177 4.70 8.91 -30.49
C LEU A 177 5.08 10.41 -30.55
N TYR A 178 5.21 11.05 -29.38
CA TYR A 178 5.70 12.43 -29.29
C TYR A 178 7.11 12.60 -29.85
N ILE A 179 8.03 11.69 -29.50
CA ILE A 179 9.40 11.72 -30.06
C ILE A 179 9.36 11.59 -31.60
N PHE A 180 8.51 10.70 -32.13
CA PHE A 180 8.31 10.58 -33.57
C PHE A 180 7.79 11.90 -34.18
N ILE A 181 6.78 12.52 -33.59
CA ILE A 181 6.21 13.78 -34.04
C ILE A 181 7.23 14.91 -33.96
N ALA A 182 7.86 15.09 -32.79
CA ALA A 182 8.84 16.16 -32.57
C ALA A 182 10.07 16.04 -33.47
N LYS A 183 10.42 14.83 -33.90
CA LYS A 183 11.52 14.60 -34.86
C LYS A 183 11.07 14.70 -36.33
N SER A 184 9.78 14.57 -36.60
CA SER A 184 9.23 14.64 -37.95
C SER A 184 8.82 16.05 -38.38
N PHE A 185 8.51 16.93 -37.39
CA PHE A 185 8.12 18.31 -37.63
C PHE A 185 9.23 19.26 -37.15
N PRO A 186 9.59 20.28 -37.94
CA PRO A 186 10.54 21.29 -37.48
C PRO A 186 9.90 22.14 -36.37
N THR A 187 10.49 22.09 -35.19
CA THR A 187 10.00 22.76 -33.98
C THR A 187 10.81 24.01 -33.67
N ASP A 188 11.32 24.70 -34.61
CA ASP A 188 12.14 25.86 -34.33
C ASP A 188 11.31 27.14 -34.25
N LEU A 189 11.27 27.70 -33.05
CA LEU A 189 10.67 29.02 -32.75
C LEU A 189 11.48 30.15 -33.30
N ASP A 190 12.77 29.91 -33.65
CA ASP A 190 13.72 30.95 -34.11
C ASP A 190 14.04 30.86 -35.62
N GLY A 191 13.34 30.04 -36.37
CA GLY A 191 13.52 29.91 -37.82
C GLY A 191 14.74 29.10 -38.27
N ASN A 192 15.49 28.52 -37.36
CA ASN A 192 16.63 27.67 -37.66
C ASN A 192 16.20 26.22 -37.78
N TYR A 193 16.30 25.64 -38.94
CA TYR A 193 15.89 24.30 -39.25
C TYR A 193 16.92 23.28 -38.81
N HIS A 194 16.67 22.55 -37.77
CA HIS A 194 17.41 21.34 -37.50
C HIS A 194 16.95 20.22 -38.44
N SER A 195 17.83 19.87 -39.39
CA SER A 195 17.61 18.94 -40.49
C SER A 195 17.56 17.47 -40.03
N TYR A 196 16.84 17.14 -39.00
CA TYR A 196 16.62 15.76 -38.58
C TYR A 196 15.31 15.23 -39.19
N ASN A 197 15.27 15.16 -40.53
CA ASN A 197 14.21 14.45 -41.19
C ASN A 197 14.48 12.96 -41.12
N TYR A 198 13.85 12.23 -40.21
CA TYR A 198 13.75 10.77 -40.26
C TYR A 198 13.00 10.31 -41.52
N LEU A 199 12.10 11.12 -42.00
CA LEU A 199 11.45 10.97 -43.30
C LEU A 199 12.10 11.97 -44.27
N ASN A 200 13.27 11.67 -44.76
CA ASN A 200 13.92 12.40 -45.84
C ASN A 200 13.15 12.18 -47.15
N ILE A 201 11.84 12.37 -47.08
CA ILE A 201 10.91 12.20 -48.21
C ILE A 201 10.76 13.59 -48.83
N GLN A 202 11.00 13.68 -50.13
CA GLN A 202 10.76 14.90 -50.89
C GLN A 202 9.34 15.49 -50.75
N GLY A 203 8.41 14.77 -50.12
CA GLY A 203 7.06 15.22 -49.76
C GLY A 203 6.93 15.95 -48.39
N ALA A 204 7.96 15.95 -47.55
CA ALA A 204 7.92 16.62 -46.24
C ALA A 204 7.73 18.15 -46.35
N TRP A 205 8.14 18.73 -47.44
CA TRP A 205 7.89 20.12 -47.77
C TRP A 205 6.38 20.43 -47.95
N LYS A 206 5.58 19.58 -48.58
CA LYS A 206 4.13 19.80 -48.70
C LYS A 206 3.43 19.68 -47.32
N ALA A 207 3.83 18.71 -46.52
CA ALA A 207 3.37 18.62 -45.16
C ALA A 207 3.77 19.86 -44.34
N ARG A 208 4.94 20.40 -44.58
CA ARG A 208 5.45 21.62 -44.00
C ARG A 208 4.64 22.89 -44.36
N VAL A 209 4.16 22.99 -45.60
CA VAL A 209 3.28 24.09 -46.00
C VAL A 209 1.87 23.94 -45.41
N ILE A 210 1.38 22.70 -45.30
CA ILE A 210 0.06 22.44 -44.71
C ILE A 210 0.06 22.58 -43.20
N PHE A 211 1.17 22.26 -42.52
CA PHE A 211 1.32 22.26 -41.07
C PHE A 211 2.28 23.35 -40.54
N ALA A 212 2.58 24.37 -41.33
CA ALA A 212 3.50 25.45 -40.97
C ALA A 212 3.09 26.19 -39.68
N ASP A 213 1.76 26.26 -39.41
CA ASP A 213 1.19 26.87 -38.21
C ASP A 213 0.86 25.84 -37.12
N PHE A 214 1.15 24.55 -37.39
CA PHE A 214 0.92 23.45 -36.44
C PHE A 214 2.11 23.25 -35.52
N GLY A 215 1.95 23.68 -34.30
CA GLY A 215 2.92 23.45 -33.24
C GLY A 215 2.77 22.07 -32.60
N THR A 216 3.62 21.81 -31.61
CA THR A 216 3.65 20.57 -30.82
C THR A 216 2.30 20.29 -30.12
N TYR A 217 1.61 21.33 -29.68
CA TYR A 217 0.32 21.20 -28.98
C TYR A 217 -0.78 20.66 -29.90
N GLU A 218 -0.89 21.21 -31.08
CA GLU A 218 -1.88 20.79 -32.08
C GLU A 218 -1.63 19.36 -32.55
N ALA A 219 -0.36 19.02 -32.76
CA ALA A 219 0.04 17.66 -33.10
C ALA A 219 -0.33 16.66 -31.97
N MET A 220 -0.11 17.05 -30.71
CA MET A 220 -0.49 16.22 -29.56
C MET A 220 -2.01 16.05 -29.43
N ILE A 221 -2.79 17.10 -29.63
CA ILE A 221 -4.25 17.04 -29.61
C ILE A 221 -4.76 16.11 -30.72
N LEU A 222 -4.25 16.24 -31.95
CA LEU A 222 -4.61 15.34 -33.03
C LEU A 222 -4.24 13.89 -32.74
N LEU A 223 -3.05 13.67 -32.18
CA LEU A 223 -2.64 12.32 -31.77
C LEU A 223 -3.57 11.73 -30.72
N MET A 224 -3.96 12.49 -29.70
CA MET A 224 -4.89 12.03 -28.66
C MET A 224 -6.25 11.65 -29.25
N ILE A 225 -6.77 12.47 -30.17
CA ILE A 225 -8.00 12.17 -30.89
C ILE A 225 -7.84 10.91 -31.74
N PHE A 226 -6.76 10.79 -32.49
CA PHE A 226 -6.48 9.61 -33.32
C PHE A 226 -6.37 8.35 -32.47
N MET A 227 -5.60 8.39 -31.36
CA MET A 227 -5.48 7.27 -30.43
C MET A 227 -6.82 6.86 -29.81
N TYR A 228 -7.68 7.83 -29.50
CA TYR A 228 -9.03 7.54 -29.04
C TYR A 228 -9.87 6.84 -30.10
N LEU A 229 -9.79 7.29 -31.36
CA LEU A 229 -10.57 6.71 -32.46
C LEU A 229 -10.19 5.25 -32.75
N ILE A 230 -8.90 4.91 -32.66
CA ILE A 230 -8.40 3.54 -32.88
C ILE A 230 -8.28 2.70 -31.62
N SER A 231 -8.66 3.25 -30.44
CA SER A 231 -8.40 2.64 -29.14
C SER A 231 -8.96 1.22 -29.01
N GLY A 232 -10.11 0.93 -29.59
CA GLY A 232 -10.72 -0.40 -29.57
C GLY A 232 -9.80 -1.45 -30.20
N TRP A 233 -9.35 -1.22 -31.42
CA TRP A 233 -8.44 -2.12 -32.13
C TRP A 233 -7.05 -2.19 -31.46
N LEU A 234 -6.53 -1.05 -31.05
CA LEU A 234 -5.21 -0.98 -30.43
C LEU A 234 -5.16 -1.75 -29.11
N LEU A 235 -6.18 -1.63 -28.28
CA LEU A 235 -6.25 -2.35 -27.00
C LEU A 235 -6.46 -3.85 -27.17
N ASP A 236 -7.26 -4.28 -28.17
CA ASP A 236 -7.36 -5.70 -28.50
C ASP A 236 -5.99 -6.29 -28.86
N LEU A 237 -5.23 -5.57 -29.67
CA LEU A 237 -3.89 -5.99 -30.08
C LEU A 237 -2.92 -6.07 -28.89
N LEU A 238 -2.89 -5.01 -28.08
CA LEU A 238 -1.98 -4.90 -26.94
C LEU A 238 -2.28 -5.92 -25.84
N PHE A 239 -3.55 -6.12 -25.52
CA PHE A 239 -3.98 -7.03 -24.44
C PHE A 239 -4.23 -8.45 -24.92
N GLY A 240 -4.33 -8.65 -26.23
CA GLY A 240 -4.64 -9.95 -26.81
C GLY A 240 -6.07 -10.40 -26.51
N VAL A 241 -7.01 -9.47 -26.53
CA VAL A 241 -8.43 -9.75 -26.37
C VAL A 241 -8.93 -10.57 -27.57
N LYS A 242 -9.65 -11.66 -27.27
CA LYS A 242 -10.29 -12.51 -28.28
C LYS A 242 -11.80 -12.30 -28.23
N PRO A 243 -12.51 -12.34 -29.38
CA PRO A 243 -13.96 -12.24 -29.37
C PRO A 243 -14.58 -13.41 -28.60
N VAL A 244 -15.65 -13.13 -27.87
CA VAL A 244 -16.47 -14.13 -27.18
C VAL A 244 -17.50 -14.67 -28.17
N ASN A 245 -17.60 -16.01 -28.28
CA ASN A 245 -18.54 -16.68 -29.15
C ASN A 245 -19.76 -17.26 -28.40
N ASP A 246 -19.84 -17.09 -27.09
CA ASP A 246 -20.97 -17.54 -26.26
C ASP A 246 -22.14 -16.57 -26.43
N GLU A 247 -23.19 -17.05 -27.14
CA GLU A 247 -24.40 -16.26 -27.40
C GLU A 247 -25.14 -15.86 -26.13
N LYS A 248 -25.07 -16.67 -25.04
CA LYS A 248 -25.74 -16.35 -23.79
C LYS A 248 -25.11 -15.10 -23.15
N ILE A 249 -23.79 -15.04 -23.14
CA ILE A 249 -23.05 -13.88 -22.58
C ILE A 249 -23.31 -12.65 -23.47
N ILE A 250 -23.23 -12.80 -24.79
CA ILE A 250 -23.50 -11.70 -25.73
C ILE A 250 -24.92 -11.15 -25.53
N GLN A 251 -25.92 -12.04 -25.39
CA GLN A 251 -27.32 -11.62 -25.20
C GLN A 251 -27.52 -10.90 -23.84
N LYS A 252 -26.83 -11.34 -22.78
CA LYS A 252 -26.86 -10.64 -21.47
C LYS A 252 -26.28 -9.24 -21.57
N VAL A 253 -25.11 -9.11 -22.21
CA VAL A 253 -24.49 -7.80 -22.45
C VAL A 253 -25.45 -6.88 -23.22
N LYS A 254 -26.12 -7.39 -24.25
CA LYS A 254 -27.12 -6.63 -25.03
C LYS A 254 -28.33 -6.21 -24.15
N ASN A 255 -28.85 -7.12 -23.34
CA ASN A 255 -30.00 -6.80 -22.45
C ASN A 255 -29.64 -5.71 -21.44
N VAL A 256 -28.42 -5.74 -20.87
CA VAL A 256 -27.92 -4.69 -19.98
C VAL A 256 -27.75 -3.38 -20.74
N ALA A 257 -27.17 -3.42 -21.94
CA ALA A 257 -26.98 -2.25 -22.79
C ALA A 257 -28.29 -1.54 -23.13
N GLU A 258 -29.32 -2.30 -23.48
CA GLU A 258 -30.68 -1.78 -23.74
C GLU A 258 -31.29 -1.10 -22.52
N LYS A 259 -31.14 -1.69 -21.32
CA LYS A 259 -31.60 -1.07 -20.07
C LYS A 259 -30.90 0.25 -19.75
N ILE A 260 -29.63 0.40 -20.13
CA ILE A 260 -28.87 1.65 -19.97
C ILE A 260 -29.16 2.67 -21.07
N GLY A 261 -29.81 2.22 -22.16
CA GLY A 261 -30.18 3.05 -23.31
C GLY A 261 -29.12 3.08 -24.43
N ILE A 262 -28.21 2.11 -24.48
CA ILE A 262 -27.26 1.94 -25.60
C ILE A 262 -27.93 1.14 -26.71
N LYS A 263 -28.08 1.76 -27.87
CA LYS A 263 -28.69 1.13 -29.07
C LYS A 263 -27.66 0.52 -30.01
N ASP A 264 -26.38 0.87 -29.84
CA ASP A 264 -25.31 0.43 -30.71
C ASP A 264 -24.90 -1.01 -30.40
N ASN A 265 -24.33 -1.68 -31.40
CA ASN A 265 -23.79 -3.02 -31.20
C ASN A 265 -22.49 -2.96 -30.41
N ILE A 266 -22.41 -3.68 -29.32
CA ILE A 266 -21.23 -3.78 -28.44
C ILE A 266 -20.46 -5.05 -28.78
N LYS A 267 -19.18 -4.92 -29.08
CA LYS A 267 -18.28 -6.07 -29.27
C LYS A 267 -17.86 -6.62 -27.92
N VAL A 268 -18.08 -7.92 -27.71
CA VAL A 268 -17.75 -8.61 -26.47
C VAL A 268 -16.47 -9.43 -26.68
N GLY A 269 -15.47 -9.19 -25.82
CA GLY A 269 -14.19 -9.86 -25.85
C GLY A 269 -13.85 -10.57 -24.55
N PHE A 270 -12.85 -11.44 -24.60
CA PHE A 270 -12.29 -12.14 -23.45
C PHE A 270 -10.76 -12.08 -23.50
N MET A 271 -10.17 -11.80 -22.33
CA MET A 271 -8.74 -11.82 -22.10
C MET A 271 -8.42 -12.79 -20.95
N LYS A 272 -7.59 -13.79 -21.23
CA LYS A 272 -7.16 -14.73 -20.19
C LYS A 272 -6.14 -14.09 -19.28
N ALA A 273 -6.49 -13.96 -17.99
CA ALA A 273 -5.63 -13.45 -16.94
C ALA A 273 -6.06 -14.00 -15.57
N PRO A 274 -5.15 -14.15 -14.59
CA PRO A 274 -5.49 -14.67 -13.26
C PRO A 274 -6.18 -13.63 -12.37
N ILE A 275 -7.07 -12.82 -12.94
CA ILE A 275 -7.86 -11.79 -12.23
C ILE A 275 -9.28 -11.83 -12.76
N LEU A 276 -10.27 -11.81 -11.87
CA LEU A 276 -11.66 -11.65 -12.25
C LEU A 276 -12.00 -10.16 -12.37
N ASN A 277 -12.14 -9.65 -13.60
CA ASN A 277 -12.50 -8.25 -13.86
C ASN A 277 -13.16 -8.12 -15.25
N ALA A 278 -13.68 -6.93 -15.55
CA ALA A 278 -14.02 -6.52 -16.91
C ALA A 278 -13.71 -5.05 -17.12
N PHE A 279 -13.67 -4.60 -18.35
CA PHE A 279 -13.48 -3.19 -18.69
C PHE A 279 -14.15 -2.84 -20.01
N ALA A 280 -14.78 -1.66 -20.04
CA ALA A 280 -15.29 -1.08 -21.29
C ALA A 280 -14.22 -0.19 -21.92
N TYR A 281 -14.12 -0.22 -23.26
CA TYR A 281 -13.13 0.52 -24.03
C TYR A 281 -13.61 0.79 -25.47
N GLY A 282 -12.76 1.47 -26.21
CA GLY A 282 -13.06 1.86 -27.58
C GLY A 282 -13.60 3.28 -27.69
N SER A 283 -13.94 3.66 -28.92
CA SER A 283 -14.46 4.99 -29.24
C SER A 283 -15.99 5.03 -29.24
N PHE A 284 -16.56 6.21 -29.47
CA PHE A 284 -18.01 6.37 -29.51
C PHE A 284 -18.70 5.57 -30.61
N PHE A 285 -18.00 5.20 -31.68
CA PHE A 285 -18.52 4.38 -32.78
C PHE A 285 -18.02 2.92 -32.76
N ASP A 286 -17.04 2.59 -31.90
CA ASP A 286 -16.49 1.24 -31.73
C ASP A 286 -16.49 0.86 -30.25
N LYS A 287 -17.68 0.58 -29.72
CA LYS A 287 -17.90 0.27 -28.30
C LYS A 287 -17.58 -1.19 -28.03
N ARG A 288 -16.73 -1.44 -27.04
CA ARG A 288 -16.25 -2.77 -26.67
C ARG A 288 -16.29 -2.98 -25.17
N ILE A 289 -16.50 -4.24 -24.77
CA ILE A 289 -16.31 -4.70 -23.40
C ILE A 289 -15.48 -5.98 -23.41
N ALA A 290 -14.51 -6.10 -22.55
CA ALA A 290 -13.73 -7.33 -22.39
C ALA A 290 -13.86 -7.85 -20.96
N PHE A 291 -14.15 -9.15 -20.86
CA PHE A 291 -14.06 -9.92 -19.63
C PHE A 291 -12.62 -10.41 -19.46
N MET A 292 -12.17 -10.41 -18.22
CA MET A 292 -10.84 -10.84 -17.84
C MET A 292 -10.93 -11.83 -16.69
N ALA A 293 -10.51 -13.08 -16.92
CA ALA A 293 -10.48 -14.15 -15.92
C ALA A 293 -9.53 -15.26 -16.37
N SER A 294 -9.28 -16.25 -15.50
CA SER A 294 -8.56 -17.47 -15.91
C SER A 294 -9.43 -18.29 -16.86
N ASP A 295 -10.76 -18.30 -16.60
CA ASP A 295 -11.76 -18.89 -17.47
C ASP A 295 -13.03 -18.03 -17.50
N LEU A 296 -13.76 -18.06 -18.62
CA LEU A 296 -15.00 -17.31 -18.78
C LEU A 296 -16.12 -17.86 -17.88
N GLU A 297 -16.08 -19.15 -17.54
CA GLU A 297 -17.02 -19.81 -16.63
C GLU A 297 -16.93 -19.29 -15.19
N GLU A 298 -15.89 -18.55 -14.82
CA GLU A 298 -15.78 -17.91 -13.49
C GLU A 298 -16.81 -16.80 -13.27
N PHE A 299 -17.42 -16.28 -14.34
CA PHE A 299 -18.50 -15.30 -14.24
C PHE A 299 -19.87 -15.95 -14.20
N ASP A 300 -20.60 -15.73 -13.12
CA ASP A 300 -22.02 -16.08 -13.07
C ASP A 300 -22.91 -14.96 -13.64
N ASP A 301 -24.20 -15.26 -13.76
CA ASP A 301 -25.18 -14.33 -14.34
C ASP A 301 -25.29 -13.02 -13.58
N ALA A 302 -25.18 -13.05 -12.26
CA ALA A 302 -25.23 -11.88 -11.40
C ALA A 302 -23.97 -11.02 -11.56
N ASP A 303 -22.79 -11.66 -11.64
CA ASP A 303 -21.53 -10.94 -11.87
C ASP A 303 -21.55 -10.22 -13.20
N ILE A 304 -22.01 -10.91 -14.26
CA ILE A 304 -22.13 -10.30 -15.60
C ILE A 304 -23.04 -9.08 -15.53
N ASN A 305 -24.24 -9.21 -14.93
CA ASN A 305 -25.18 -8.09 -14.81
C ASN A 305 -24.58 -6.92 -14.03
N GLY A 306 -23.96 -7.18 -12.88
CA GLY A 306 -23.35 -6.15 -12.03
C GLY A 306 -22.18 -5.44 -12.70
N ILE A 307 -21.20 -6.19 -13.20
CA ILE A 307 -19.98 -5.63 -13.79
C ILE A 307 -20.31 -4.94 -15.13
N VAL A 308 -21.05 -5.62 -16.02
CA VAL A 308 -21.39 -5.06 -17.34
C VAL A 308 -22.20 -3.79 -17.21
N SER A 309 -23.13 -3.72 -16.25
CA SER A 309 -23.92 -2.50 -16.06
C SER A 309 -23.04 -1.32 -15.62
N HIS A 310 -22.06 -1.55 -14.78
CA HIS A 310 -21.09 -0.54 -14.36
C HIS A 310 -20.20 -0.08 -15.52
N GLU A 311 -19.62 -1.02 -16.25
CA GLU A 311 -18.71 -0.74 -17.37
C GLU A 311 -19.44 -0.05 -18.54
N LEU A 312 -20.63 -0.52 -18.88
CA LEU A 312 -21.43 0.10 -19.93
C LEU A 312 -21.97 1.47 -19.54
N ALA A 313 -22.14 1.76 -18.25
CA ALA A 313 -22.48 3.12 -17.79
C ALA A 313 -21.39 4.12 -18.15
N HIS A 314 -20.10 3.75 -18.08
CA HIS A 314 -18.99 4.58 -18.56
C HIS A 314 -19.12 4.90 -20.06
N THR A 315 -19.47 3.89 -20.86
CA THR A 315 -19.67 4.04 -22.30
C THR A 315 -20.89 4.89 -22.64
N ALA A 316 -22.05 4.61 -21.99
CA ALA A 316 -23.29 5.32 -22.23
C ALA A 316 -23.23 6.81 -21.86
N LYS A 317 -22.43 7.15 -20.85
CA LYS A 317 -22.25 8.52 -20.35
C LYS A 317 -21.01 9.21 -20.91
N ASN A 318 -20.36 8.59 -21.90
CA ASN A 318 -19.19 9.13 -22.61
C ASN A 318 -18.05 9.56 -21.67
N HIS A 319 -17.80 8.82 -20.60
CA HIS A 319 -16.81 9.18 -19.59
C HIS A 319 -15.40 9.31 -20.18
N VAL A 320 -15.04 8.48 -21.16
CA VAL A 320 -13.76 8.54 -21.86
C VAL A 320 -13.61 9.83 -22.67
N ILE A 321 -14.71 10.30 -23.30
CA ILE A 321 -14.69 11.58 -24.03
C ILE A 321 -14.51 12.76 -23.05
N ILE A 322 -15.13 12.71 -21.87
CA ILE A 322 -14.95 13.75 -20.85
C ILE A 322 -13.47 13.83 -20.44
N LEU A 323 -12.82 12.68 -20.22
CA LEU A 323 -11.40 12.65 -19.88
C LEU A 323 -10.53 13.16 -21.03
N LEU A 324 -10.84 12.81 -22.26
CA LEU A 324 -10.15 13.31 -23.45
C LEU A 324 -10.27 14.84 -23.56
N LEU A 325 -11.46 15.38 -23.41
CA LEU A 325 -11.69 16.84 -23.48
C LEU A 325 -10.92 17.60 -22.40
N ILE A 326 -10.82 17.04 -21.19
CA ILE A 326 -10.05 17.65 -20.10
C ILE A 326 -8.56 17.61 -20.42
N SER A 327 -8.05 16.52 -20.99
CA SER A 327 -6.65 16.45 -21.41
C SER A 327 -6.34 17.41 -22.55
N ILE A 328 -7.28 17.63 -23.48
CA ILE A 328 -7.16 18.67 -24.51
C ILE A 328 -7.16 20.07 -23.88
N LEU A 329 -8.06 20.33 -22.92
CA LEU A 329 -8.11 21.58 -22.18
C LEU A 329 -6.81 21.83 -21.40
N GLU A 330 -6.22 20.80 -20.82
CA GLU A 330 -4.92 20.88 -20.15
C GLU A 330 -3.85 21.41 -21.10
N LEU A 331 -3.74 20.80 -22.27
CA LEU A 331 -2.77 21.26 -23.29
C LEU A 331 -3.04 22.71 -23.72
N GLY A 332 -4.32 23.09 -23.86
CA GLY A 332 -4.71 24.45 -24.17
C GLY A 332 -4.28 25.44 -23.09
N ILE A 333 -4.45 25.10 -21.81
CA ILE A 333 -4.02 25.93 -20.68
C ILE A 333 -2.48 26.01 -20.64
N LYS A 334 -1.77 24.88 -20.84
CA LYS A 334 -0.30 24.89 -20.90
C LYS A 334 0.20 25.82 -21.99
N LYS A 335 -0.39 25.74 -23.18
CA LYS A 335 -0.06 26.66 -24.30
C LYS A 335 -0.31 28.13 -23.93
N ALA A 336 -1.46 28.44 -23.34
CA ALA A 336 -1.82 29.80 -22.93
C ALA A 336 -0.88 30.38 -21.86
N LEU A 337 -0.34 29.53 -20.98
CA LEU A 337 0.61 29.91 -19.92
C LEU A 337 2.08 29.93 -20.41
N GLY A 338 2.34 29.55 -21.66
CA GLY A 338 3.69 29.43 -22.19
C GLY A 338 4.50 28.30 -21.54
N PHE A 339 3.82 27.27 -21.02
CA PHE A 339 4.44 26.05 -20.49
C PHE A 339 4.76 25.09 -21.65
N PRO A 340 5.73 24.19 -21.52
CA PRO A 340 5.97 23.17 -22.54
C PRO A 340 4.80 22.16 -22.62
N ALA A 341 4.61 21.55 -23.78
CA ALA A 341 3.58 20.55 -23.98
C ALA A 341 3.88 19.27 -23.21
N SER A 342 5.14 18.91 -23.06
CA SER A 342 5.60 17.70 -22.35
C SER A 342 6.71 18.04 -21.36
N THR A 343 6.84 17.21 -20.32
CA THR A 343 7.99 17.24 -19.39
C THR A 343 9.32 16.98 -20.11
N LEU A 344 9.27 16.36 -21.30
CA LEU A 344 10.45 16.07 -22.12
C LEU A 344 11.09 17.33 -22.70
N ASP A 345 10.34 18.43 -22.78
CA ASP A 345 10.80 19.71 -23.27
C ASP A 345 11.45 20.60 -22.20
N TYR A 346 11.37 20.16 -20.92
CA TYR A 346 11.96 20.92 -19.82
C TYR A 346 13.37 20.43 -19.50
N THR A 347 14.32 21.35 -19.46
CA THR A 347 15.65 21.11 -18.89
C THR A 347 15.56 21.06 -17.36
N PHE A 348 16.33 20.18 -16.74
CA PHE A 348 16.19 19.84 -15.31
C PHE A 348 16.60 20.99 -14.35
N LEU A 349 17.37 21.93 -14.80
CA LEU A 349 17.80 23.11 -14.03
C LEU A 349 17.85 24.33 -14.93
N PRO A 350 16.80 25.16 -14.93
CA PRO A 350 16.82 26.42 -15.68
C PRO A 350 17.85 27.40 -15.11
N ASN A 351 18.58 28.04 -15.98
CA ASN A 351 19.73 28.89 -15.60
C ASN A 351 19.34 30.31 -15.12
N ASN A 352 18.08 30.68 -15.14
CA ASN A 352 17.62 31.99 -14.68
C ASN A 352 16.41 31.91 -13.75
N ALA A 353 16.21 32.95 -12.93
CA ALA A 353 15.16 32.97 -11.92
C ALA A 353 13.74 32.88 -12.52
N ILE A 354 13.51 33.46 -13.70
CA ILE A 354 12.20 33.47 -14.36
C ILE A 354 11.86 32.07 -14.89
N GLU A 355 12.81 31.37 -15.48
CA GLU A 355 12.65 29.98 -15.92
C GLU A 355 12.48 29.01 -14.75
N ASN A 356 13.17 29.27 -13.64
CA ASN A 356 12.96 28.52 -12.40
C ASN A 356 11.52 28.67 -11.88
N ILE A 357 10.95 29.88 -11.90
CA ILE A 357 9.57 30.12 -11.51
C ILE A 357 8.60 29.39 -12.47
N LYS A 358 8.84 29.48 -13.78
CA LYS A 358 8.05 28.77 -14.78
C LYS A 358 8.15 27.24 -14.60
N PHE A 359 9.33 26.71 -14.33
CA PHE A 359 9.56 25.29 -14.05
C PHE A 359 8.77 24.83 -12.83
N VAL A 360 8.89 25.53 -11.70
CA VAL A 360 8.13 25.23 -10.49
C VAL A 360 6.62 25.35 -10.76
N GLY A 361 6.20 26.39 -11.45
CA GLY A 361 4.81 26.62 -11.85
C GLY A 361 4.25 25.49 -12.71
N TYR A 362 5.03 25.00 -13.68
CA TYR A 362 4.66 23.88 -14.54
C TYR A 362 4.42 22.59 -13.75
N TYR A 363 5.35 22.23 -12.87
CA TYR A 363 5.20 21.03 -12.05
C TYR A 363 4.03 21.16 -11.06
N PHE A 364 3.92 22.30 -10.40
CA PHE A 364 2.81 22.57 -9.49
C PHE A 364 1.45 22.47 -10.21
N PHE A 365 1.33 23.04 -11.40
CA PHE A 365 0.16 22.92 -12.24
C PHE A 365 -0.12 21.47 -12.67
N SER A 366 0.91 20.77 -13.15
CA SER A 366 0.78 19.37 -13.62
C SER A 366 0.38 18.42 -12.48
N TYR A 367 1.00 18.52 -11.29
CA TYR A 367 0.61 17.73 -10.13
C TYR A 367 -0.78 18.11 -9.61
N GLY A 368 -1.11 19.40 -9.57
CA GLY A 368 -2.46 19.87 -9.20
C GLY A 368 -3.52 19.29 -10.13
N LEU A 369 -3.23 19.25 -11.42
CA LEU A 369 -4.14 18.68 -12.42
C LEU A 369 -4.29 17.15 -12.25
N VAL A 370 -3.22 16.43 -11.96
CA VAL A 370 -3.32 14.97 -11.65
C VAL A 370 -4.28 14.74 -10.50
N ILE A 371 -4.23 15.54 -9.44
CA ILE A 371 -5.18 15.42 -8.31
C ILE A 371 -6.62 15.70 -8.78
N VAL A 372 -6.82 16.73 -9.59
CA VAL A 372 -8.14 17.05 -10.15
C VAL A 372 -8.66 15.90 -11.02
N LEU A 373 -7.80 15.32 -11.86
CA LEU A 373 -8.16 14.17 -12.69
C LEU A 373 -8.52 12.94 -11.84
N LEU A 374 -7.79 12.65 -10.78
CA LEU A 374 -8.11 11.55 -9.86
C LEU A 374 -9.49 11.76 -9.21
N ILE A 375 -9.78 12.98 -8.75
CA ILE A 375 -11.11 13.30 -8.19
C ILE A 375 -12.19 13.12 -9.25
N LEU A 376 -11.95 13.58 -10.47
CA LEU A 376 -12.89 13.44 -11.57
C LEU A 376 -13.16 11.98 -11.92
N VAL A 377 -12.12 11.16 -12.08
CA VAL A 377 -12.26 9.73 -12.36
C VAL A 377 -13.14 9.08 -11.27
N ARG A 378 -12.93 9.41 -10.00
CA ARG A 378 -13.77 8.91 -8.91
C ARG A 378 -15.24 9.36 -9.02
N VAL A 379 -15.48 10.58 -9.46
CA VAL A 379 -16.85 11.07 -9.71
C VAL A 379 -17.50 10.27 -10.84
N LEU A 380 -16.75 9.97 -11.91
CA LEU A 380 -17.23 9.14 -13.01
C LEU A 380 -17.51 7.69 -12.56
N GLU A 381 -16.67 7.12 -11.69
CA GLU A 381 -16.91 5.82 -11.03
C GLU A 381 -18.20 5.84 -10.21
N GLY A 382 -18.38 6.85 -9.36
CA GLY A 382 -19.60 7.02 -8.57
C GLY A 382 -20.84 7.26 -9.43
N HIS A 383 -20.66 7.86 -10.62
CA HIS A 383 -21.76 8.00 -11.58
C HIS A 383 -22.14 6.66 -12.22
N ALA A 384 -21.16 5.83 -12.58
CA ALA A 384 -21.41 4.49 -13.09
C ALA A 384 -22.11 3.62 -12.04
N ASP A 385 -21.65 3.64 -10.78
CA ASP A 385 -22.31 2.97 -9.65
C ASP A 385 -23.77 3.44 -9.47
N LYS A 386 -24.02 4.75 -9.62
CA LYS A 386 -25.37 5.31 -9.55
C LYS A 386 -26.27 4.77 -10.64
N VAL A 387 -25.81 4.76 -11.90
CA VAL A 387 -26.56 4.21 -13.05
C VAL A 387 -26.87 2.73 -12.82
N THR A 388 -25.89 1.93 -12.42
CA THR A 388 -26.06 0.50 -12.09
C THR A 388 -27.12 0.28 -11.03
N LYS A 389 -27.14 1.11 -9.97
CA LYS A 389 -28.14 1.07 -8.91
C LYS A 389 -29.54 1.43 -9.42
N GLU A 390 -29.66 2.46 -10.26
CA GLU A 390 -30.93 2.94 -10.83
C GLU A 390 -31.59 1.92 -11.75
N ILE A 391 -30.81 1.11 -12.49
CA ILE A 391 -31.34 0.04 -13.34
C ILE A 391 -31.59 -1.28 -12.59
N GLY A 392 -31.38 -1.30 -11.26
CA GLY A 392 -31.71 -2.41 -10.38
C GLY A 392 -30.61 -3.45 -10.19
N TYR A 393 -29.37 -3.22 -10.66
CA TYR A 393 -28.23 -4.15 -10.54
C TYR A 393 -27.23 -3.77 -9.44
N GLY A 394 -27.66 -3.00 -8.44
CA GLY A 394 -26.81 -2.57 -7.35
C GLY A 394 -26.30 -3.70 -6.45
N ASP A 395 -27.15 -4.68 -6.15
CA ASP A 395 -26.79 -5.82 -5.29
C ASP A 395 -25.86 -6.78 -6.03
N GLU A 396 -26.07 -6.99 -7.33
CA GLU A 396 -25.18 -7.77 -8.21
C GLU A 396 -23.80 -7.14 -8.32
N LEU A 397 -23.74 -5.80 -8.44
CA LEU A 397 -22.45 -5.10 -8.43
C LEU A 397 -21.74 -5.23 -7.09
N CYS A 398 -22.47 -5.16 -5.95
CA CYS A 398 -21.86 -5.41 -4.64
C CYS A 398 -21.24 -6.80 -4.54
N ARG A 399 -21.92 -7.82 -5.08
CA ARG A 399 -21.44 -9.20 -5.13
C ARG A 399 -20.16 -9.31 -5.98
N ALA A 400 -20.17 -8.69 -7.16
CA ALA A 400 -18.98 -8.69 -8.04
C ALA A 400 -17.79 -7.95 -7.41
N LEU A 401 -18.04 -6.83 -6.75
CA LEU A 401 -17.01 -6.10 -5.98
C LEU A 401 -16.44 -6.92 -4.83
N TYR A 402 -17.27 -7.72 -4.15
CA TYR A 402 -16.81 -8.62 -3.12
C TYR A 402 -15.88 -9.72 -3.69
N LYS A 403 -16.24 -10.34 -4.81
CA LYS A 403 -15.39 -11.35 -5.46
C LYS A 403 -14.04 -10.75 -5.87
N LEU A 404 -14.05 -9.55 -6.41
CA LEU A 404 -12.84 -8.80 -6.74
C LEU A 404 -11.99 -8.52 -5.49
N GLU A 405 -12.60 -8.08 -4.40
CA GLU A 405 -11.91 -7.84 -3.13
C GLU A 405 -11.31 -9.12 -2.53
N GLY A 406 -12.00 -10.25 -2.69
CA GLY A 406 -11.48 -11.57 -2.30
C GLY A 406 -10.19 -11.92 -3.02
N PHE A 407 -10.10 -11.57 -4.30
CA PHE A 407 -8.87 -11.69 -5.07
C PHE A 407 -7.77 -10.76 -4.54
N TYR A 408 -8.10 -9.49 -4.27
CA TYR A 408 -7.13 -8.50 -3.79
C TYR A 408 -6.69 -8.75 -2.33
N THR A 409 -7.50 -9.36 -1.50
CA THR A 409 -7.14 -9.66 -0.09
C THR A 409 -6.00 -10.67 0.01
N GLY A 410 -5.89 -11.62 -0.94
CA GLY A 410 -4.77 -12.55 -1.03
C GLY A 410 -3.44 -11.89 -1.37
N VAL A 411 -3.48 -10.63 -1.79
CA VAL A 411 -2.36 -9.87 -2.28
C VAL A 411 -2.27 -8.62 -1.41
N ALA A 412 -1.35 -8.56 -0.48
CA ALA A 412 -1.27 -7.54 0.56
C ALA A 412 -1.14 -6.08 0.06
N SER A 413 -1.02 -5.86 -1.26
CA SER A 413 -0.87 -4.54 -1.88
C SER A 413 -1.23 -4.55 -3.37
N ASP A 414 -1.55 -3.39 -3.95
CA ASP A 414 -1.71 -3.20 -5.42
C ASP A 414 -0.49 -3.70 -6.21
N PHE A 415 0.67 -3.68 -5.57
CA PHE A 415 1.91 -4.17 -6.14
C PHE A 415 1.95 -5.69 -6.23
N GLY A 416 1.41 -6.40 -5.25
CA GLY A 416 1.32 -7.84 -5.26
C GLY A 416 0.38 -8.36 -6.37
N ILE A 417 -0.66 -7.61 -6.75
CA ILE A 417 -1.50 -7.91 -7.91
C ILE A 417 -0.64 -7.90 -9.18
N SER A 418 0.22 -6.91 -9.31
CA SER A 418 1.14 -6.80 -10.43
C SER A 418 2.09 -7.99 -10.49
N VAL A 419 2.61 -8.44 -9.35
CA VAL A 419 3.47 -9.62 -9.25
C VAL A 419 2.71 -10.88 -9.66
N ASN A 420 1.48 -11.07 -9.18
CA ASN A 420 0.66 -12.23 -9.55
C ASN A 420 0.32 -12.28 -11.04
N LEU A 421 0.01 -11.13 -11.64
CA LEU A 421 -0.20 -11.02 -13.09
C LEU A 421 1.06 -11.39 -13.88
N LEU A 422 2.23 -11.00 -13.39
CA LEU A 422 3.50 -11.30 -14.05
C LEU A 422 3.91 -12.76 -13.89
N THR A 423 3.55 -13.42 -12.78
CA THR A 423 3.92 -14.82 -12.49
C THR A 423 2.89 -15.84 -12.93
N ASP A 424 1.65 -15.44 -13.29
CA ASP A 424 0.48 -16.32 -13.48
C ASP A 424 0.22 -17.23 -12.25
N LYS A 425 0.51 -16.72 -11.05
CA LYS A 425 0.36 -17.51 -9.84
C LYS A 425 -1.10 -17.92 -9.66
N GLN A 426 -1.33 -19.21 -9.57
CA GLN A 426 -2.63 -19.77 -9.24
C GLN A 426 -2.64 -20.10 -7.74
N TYR A 427 -3.72 -19.72 -7.08
CA TYR A 427 -3.96 -20.05 -5.69
C TYR A 427 -4.68 -21.39 -5.58
N THR A 428 -4.37 -22.16 -4.56
CA THR A 428 -5.11 -23.37 -4.20
C THR A 428 -6.57 -23.05 -3.88
N LYS A 429 -7.44 -24.06 -3.94
CA LYS A 429 -8.85 -23.90 -3.57
C LYS A 429 -8.99 -23.36 -2.15
N TYR A 430 -8.19 -23.88 -1.22
CA TYR A 430 -8.20 -23.47 0.18
C TYR A 430 -7.74 -22.02 0.39
N GLU A 431 -6.64 -21.59 -0.28
CA GLU A 431 -6.19 -20.20 -0.23
C GLU A 431 -7.28 -19.25 -0.72
N ARG A 432 -7.94 -19.56 -1.85
CA ARG A 432 -9.04 -18.74 -2.38
C ARG A 432 -10.21 -18.64 -1.39
N GLN A 433 -10.61 -19.75 -0.77
CA GLN A 433 -11.66 -19.77 0.26
C GLN A 433 -11.29 -18.88 1.45
N ARG A 434 -10.05 -18.97 1.92
CA ARG A 434 -9.54 -18.16 3.02
C ARG A 434 -9.55 -16.66 2.66
N PHE A 435 -9.03 -16.29 1.52
CA PHE A 435 -8.94 -14.89 1.09
C PHE A 435 -10.32 -14.25 0.93
N THR A 436 -11.26 -14.96 0.36
CA THR A 436 -12.63 -14.43 0.22
C THR A 436 -13.34 -14.32 1.57
N ALA A 437 -13.10 -15.24 2.52
CA ALA A 437 -13.62 -15.09 3.88
C ALA A 437 -12.99 -13.90 4.63
N GLU A 438 -11.69 -13.69 4.47
CA GLU A 438 -11.00 -12.52 5.02
C GLU A 438 -11.50 -11.23 4.40
N ALA A 439 -11.74 -11.21 3.08
CA ALA A 439 -12.32 -10.06 2.39
C ALA A 439 -13.71 -9.70 2.95
N ALA A 440 -14.57 -10.69 3.17
CA ALA A 440 -15.90 -10.46 3.75
C ALA A 440 -15.80 -9.79 5.13
N ARG A 441 -14.93 -10.29 5.99
CA ARG A 441 -14.70 -9.72 7.33
C ARG A 441 -14.09 -8.33 7.26
N ASN A 442 -13.08 -8.13 6.41
CA ASN A 442 -12.39 -6.85 6.25
C ASN A 442 -13.35 -5.78 5.72
N LEU A 443 -14.12 -6.09 4.68
CA LEU A 443 -15.12 -5.18 4.12
C LEU A 443 -16.19 -4.83 5.14
N TYR A 444 -16.72 -5.83 5.83
CA TYR A 444 -17.72 -5.60 6.87
C TYR A 444 -17.14 -4.78 8.03
N GLY A 445 -15.93 -5.11 8.50
CA GLY A 445 -15.23 -4.34 9.52
C GLY A 445 -14.92 -2.89 9.11
N GLU A 446 -14.53 -2.64 7.85
CA GLU A 446 -14.32 -1.28 7.33
C GLU A 446 -15.62 -0.47 7.23
N ILE A 447 -16.73 -1.12 6.91
CA ILE A 447 -18.05 -0.49 6.87
C ILE A 447 -18.46 -0.04 8.27
N LEU A 448 -18.25 -0.90 9.27
CA LEU A 448 -18.55 -0.60 10.67
C LEU A 448 -17.57 0.44 11.26
N PHE A 449 -16.28 0.26 11.04
CA PHE A 449 -15.21 1.04 11.67
C PHE A 449 -14.23 1.64 10.64
N PRO A 450 -14.65 2.62 9.82
CA PRO A 450 -13.78 3.21 8.81
C PRO A 450 -12.55 3.86 9.44
N SER A 451 -11.34 3.54 8.93
CA SER A 451 -10.08 4.04 9.47
C SER A 451 -9.90 5.55 9.27
N ARG A 452 -9.22 6.22 10.21
CA ARG A 452 -8.99 7.69 10.13
C ARG A 452 -8.07 8.09 8.96
N GLY A 453 -7.08 7.28 8.64
CA GLY A 453 -6.13 7.54 7.55
C GLY A 453 -6.66 7.20 6.17
N ALA A 454 -7.66 6.33 6.07
CA ALA A 454 -8.23 5.89 4.81
C ALA A 454 -8.85 7.01 3.96
N ALA A 455 -9.28 8.11 4.58
CA ALA A 455 -9.84 9.25 3.87
C ALA A 455 -8.80 9.97 3.00
N PHE A 456 -7.58 10.18 3.54
CA PHE A 456 -6.51 10.84 2.79
C PHE A 456 -5.93 9.95 1.70
N SER A 457 -5.64 8.68 2.01
CA SER A 457 -5.15 7.74 0.99
C SER A 457 -6.16 7.57 -0.15
N ASN A 458 -7.46 7.60 0.17
CA ASN A 458 -8.51 7.49 -0.80
C ASN A 458 -8.63 8.72 -1.76
N ILE A 459 -8.21 9.93 -1.35
CA ILE A 459 -8.20 11.10 -2.26
C ILE A 459 -7.24 10.90 -3.43
N LEU A 460 -6.13 10.22 -3.19
CA LEU A 460 -5.09 9.96 -4.19
C LEU A 460 -5.34 8.70 -5.02
N GLN A 461 -6.46 7.99 -4.78
CA GLN A 461 -6.85 6.81 -5.57
C GLN A 461 -7.84 7.20 -6.67
N SER A 462 -7.72 6.59 -7.83
CA SER A 462 -8.64 6.79 -8.96
C SER A 462 -10.02 6.18 -8.74
N HIS A 463 -10.12 5.16 -7.86
CA HIS A 463 -11.38 4.49 -7.53
C HIS A 463 -11.76 4.71 -6.07
N PRO A 464 -13.04 4.89 -5.75
CA PRO A 464 -13.51 4.86 -4.36
C PRO A 464 -13.25 3.47 -3.77
N ARG A 465 -12.96 3.39 -2.46
CA ARG A 465 -12.79 2.10 -1.79
C ARG A 465 -14.01 1.20 -1.94
N THR A 466 -13.78 -0.10 -2.07
CA THR A 466 -14.82 -1.11 -2.24
C THR A 466 -15.85 -1.05 -1.12
N SER A 467 -15.44 -0.89 0.13
CA SER A 467 -16.33 -0.72 1.28
C SER A 467 -17.28 0.49 1.13
N TYR A 468 -16.79 1.61 0.58
CA TYR A 468 -17.60 2.81 0.36
C TYR A 468 -18.58 2.63 -0.79
N ARG A 469 -18.18 1.95 -1.85
CA ARG A 469 -19.06 1.60 -2.96
C ARG A 469 -20.20 0.70 -2.49
N ILE A 470 -19.88 -0.35 -1.71
CA ILE A 470 -20.90 -1.25 -1.14
C ILE A 470 -21.90 -0.49 -0.26
N ILE A 471 -21.45 0.40 0.63
CA ILE A 471 -22.34 1.25 1.44
C ILE A 471 -23.29 2.07 0.56
N ALA A 472 -22.75 2.71 -0.47
CA ALA A 472 -23.55 3.59 -1.32
C ALA A 472 -24.54 2.83 -2.21
N LEU A 473 -24.16 1.64 -2.66
CA LEU A 473 -25.01 0.77 -3.49
C LEU A 473 -26.14 0.14 -2.66
N THR A 474 -25.86 -0.35 -1.46
CA THR A 474 -26.82 -1.07 -0.61
C THR A 474 -27.79 -0.15 0.13
N SER A 475 -27.41 1.10 0.43
CA SER A 475 -28.26 2.04 1.16
C SER A 475 -29.19 2.80 0.23
N GLU A 476 -30.50 2.70 0.45
CA GLU A 476 -31.52 3.43 -0.33
C GLU A 476 -31.35 4.95 -0.28
N LYS A 477 -30.89 5.50 0.87
CA LYS A 477 -30.76 6.93 1.11
C LYS A 477 -29.45 7.55 0.64
N MET A 478 -28.48 6.73 0.19
CA MET A 478 -27.18 7.20 -0.20
C MET A 478 -27.02 7.25 -1.72
N ASN A 479 -26.45 8.34 -2.21
CA ASN A 479 -26.16 8.52 -3.63
C ASN A 479 -24.70 8.20 -3.90
N PRO A 480 -24.36 7.16 -4.71
CA PRO A 480 -22.99 6.77 -5.03
C PRO A 480 -22.14 7.94 -5.55
N LEU A 481 -22.70 8.81 -6.39
CA LEU A 481 -22.01 9.97 -6.92
C LEU A 481 -21.50 10.93 -5.82
N LYS A 482 -22.35 11.21 -4.81
CA LYS A 482 -21.95 12.08 -3.69
C LYS A 482 -20.89 11.43 -2.82
N PHE A 483 -20.93 10.11 -2.67
CA PHE A 483 -19.94 9.35 -1.91
C PHE A 483 -18.58 9.30 -2.60
N ALA A 484 -18.56 9.25 -3.93
CA ALA A 484 -17.35 9.25 -4.71
C ALA A 484 -16.66 10.61 -4.75
N PHE A 485 -17.41 11.72 -4.76
CA PHE A 485 -16.87 13.07 -4.86
C PHE A 485 -15.93 13.41 -3.70
N LEU A 486 -16.35 13.14 -2.48
CA LEU A 486 -15.52 13.35 -1.32
C LEU A 486 -15.49 12.09 -0.45
N PRO A 487 -14.30 11.73 0.08
CA PRO A 487 -14.21 10.59 0.96
C PRO A 487 -15.17 10.75 2.14
N TYR A 488 -15.92 9.69 2.43
CA TYR A 488 -16.94 9.61 3.48
C TYR A 488 -16.61 10.33 4.80
N ARG A 489 -15.33 10.45 5.15
CA ARG A 489 -14.87 11.13 6.38
C ARG A 489 -14.56 12.60 6.24
N LEU A 490 -14.21 13.09 5.05
CA LEU A 490 -13.94 14.51 4.85
C LEU A 490 -15.24 15.31 4.79
N LEU A 491 -16.34 14.74 4.28
CA LEU A 491 -17.64 15.39 4.21
C LEU A 491 -18.39 15.43 5.53
N GLY A 492 -17.95 14.73 6.54
CA GLY A 492 -18.80 14.84 7.71
C GLY A 492 -18.36 14.07 8.94
N PHE A 493 -17.79 14.80 9.89
CA PHE A 493 -18.01 14.48 11.31
C PHE A 493 -19.52 14.26 11.63
N GLY A 494 -20.45 14.86 10.87
CA GLY A 494 -21.89 14.64 10.97
C GLY A 494 -22.41 13.38 10.24
N LEU A 495 -21.77 12.95 9.15
CA LEU A 495 -22.16 11.74 8.42
C LEU A 495 -21.82 10.47 9.20
N ARG A 496 -20.76 10.46 10.02
CA ARG A 496 -20.47 9.34 10.92
C ARG A 496 -21.63 9.08 11.90
N LYS A 497 -22.19 10.13 12.50
CA LYS A 497 -23.37 10.00 13.39
C LYS A 497 -24.61 9.50 12.62
N LYS A 498 -24.79 9.96 11.38
CA LYS A 498 -25.87 9.47 10.50
C LYS A 498 -25.65 8.04 10.05
N ALA A 499 -24.39 7.66 9.71
CA ALA A 499 -24.06 6.30 9.30
C ALA A 499 -24.24 5.31 10.47
N ILE A 500 -23.78 5.65 11.66
CA ILE A 500 -24.00 4.82 12.87
C ILE A 500 -25.51 4.64 13.14
N LYS A 501 -26.32 5.68 12.98
CA LYS A 501 -27.77 5.56 13.09
C LYS A 501 -28.42 4.70 11.99
N GLN A 502 -27.77 4.59 10.83
CA GLN A 502 -28.29 3.82 9.69
C GLN A 502 -27.69 2.42 9.60
N VAL A 503 -26.60 2.13 10.33
CA VAL A 503 -25.93 0.82 10.34
C VAL A 503 -26.93 -0.31 10.56
N ASN A 504 -27.85 -0.16 11.51
CA ASN A 504 -28.85 -1.19 11.79
C ASN A 504 -29.83 -1.44 10.63
N GLN A 505 -29.90 -0.55 9.64
CA GLN A 505 -30.80 -0.72 8.49
C GLN A 505 -30.12 -1.40 7.29
N PHE A 506 -28.83 -1.17 7.08
CA PHE A 506 -28.12 -1.73 5.93
C PHE A 506 -27.07 -2.81 6.27
N ASP A 507 -26.60 -2.88 7.54
CA ASP A 507 -25.59 -3.87 7.93
C ASP A 507 -26.05 -5.30 7.68
N LYS A 508 -27.29 -5.63 8.03
CA LYS A 508 -27.89 -6.95 7.75
C LYS A 508 -27.94 -7.25 6.26
N LYS A 509 -28.25 -6.26 5.41
CA LYS A 509 -28.26 -6.43 3.96
C LYS A 509 -26.86 -6.68 3.43
N VAL A 510 -25.86 -5.90 3.87
CA VAL A 510 -24.45 -6.07 3.49
C VAL A 510 -23.93 -7.44 3.90
N MET A 511 -24.12 -7.81 5.17
CA MET A 511 -23.71 -9.12 5.70
C MET A 511 -24.34 -10.25 4.88
N LYS A 512 -25.64 -10.17 4.58
CA LYS A 512 -26.33 -11.18 3.78
C LYS A 512 -25.76 -11.29 2.36
N ILE A 513 -25.41 -10.17 1.71
CA ILE A 513 -24.80 -10.18 0.38
C ILE A 513 -23.41 -10.84 0.43
N LEU A 514 -22.57 -10.46 1.38
CA LEU A 514 -21.21 -10.99 1.52
C LEU A 514 -21.25 -12.49 1.83
N ASP A 515 -22.08 -12.91 2.78
CA ASP A 515 -22.24 -14.31 3.18
C ASP A 515 -22.79 -15.17 2.04
N LYS A 516 -23.82 -14.70 1.35
CA LYS A 516 -24.38 -15.39 0.18
C LYS A 516 -23.35 -15.52 -0.92
N SER A 517 -22.59 -14.45 -1.22
CA SER A 517 -21.53 -14.49 -2.24
C SER A 517 -20.45 -15.52 -1.90
N TYR A 518 -20.09 -15.64 -0.61
CA TYR A 518 -19.14 -16.67 -0.16
C TYR A 518 -19.69 -18.09 -0.37
N LEU A 519 -20.92 -18.33 0.06
CA LEU A 519 -21.56 -19.65 -0.06
C LEU A 519 -21.75 -20.07 -1.51
N ASP A 520 -22.16 -19.14 -2.38
CA ASP A 520 -22.30 -19.40 -3.82
C ASP A 520 -20.95 -19.76 -4.48
N LEU A 521 -19.83 -19.17 -4.01
CA LEU A 521 -18.50 -19.44 -4.55
C LEU A 521 -17.89 -20.76 -4.06
N HIS A 522 -18.11 -21.14 -2.80
CA HIS A 522 -17.31 -22.15 -2.13
C HIS A 522 -18.13 -23.26 -1.49
N GLY A 523 -19.44 -23.09 -1.30
CA GLY A 523 -20.32 -24.03 -0.62
C GLY A 523 -20.24 -24.01 0.91
N GLU A 524 -21.13 -24.76 1.55
CA GLU A 524 -21.25 -24.75 3.03
C GLU A 524 -20.08 -25.44 3.74
N ASP A 525 -19.52 -26.48 3.14
CA ASP A 525 -18.39 -27.22 3.75
C ASP A 525 -17.13 -26.36 3.86
N ALA A 526 -16.89 -25.49 2.87
CA ALA A 526 -15.81 -24.53 2.91
C ALA A 526 -15.93 -23.54 4.09
N LEU A 527 -17.16 -23.19 4.45
CA LEU A 527 -17.45 -22.31 5.59
C LEU A 527 -16.97 -22.94 6.91
N LYS A 528 -17.20 -24.23 7.12
CA LYS A 528 -16.77 -24.97 8.31
C LYS A 528 -15.24 -24.96 8.43
N ILE A 529 -14.55 -25.27 7.34
CA ILE A 529 -13.08 -25.32 7.27
C ILE A 529 -12.47 -23.94 7.59
N VAL A 530 -12.97 -22.89 6.96
CA VAL A 530 -12.45 -21.54 7.16
C VAL A 530 -12.71 -21.04 8.58
N LYS A 531 -13.84 -21.39 9.20
CA LYS A 531 -14.12 -21.04 10.59
C LYS A 531 -13.23 -21.79 11.58
N SER A 532 -13.07 -23.10 11.41
CA SER A 532 -12.23 -23.93 12.29
C SER A 532 -10.78 -23.45 12.32
N ASN A 533 -10.29 -22.92 11.19
CA ASN A 533 -8.91 -22.47 11.00
C ASN A 533 -8.72 -20.94 11.11
N ASN A 534 -9.68 -20.22 11.69
CA ASN A 534 -9.61 -18.77 11.80
C ASN A 534 -8.78 -18.33 13.02
N PRO A 535 -7.72 -17.52 12.83
CA PRO A 535 -6.87 -17.04 13.94
C PRO A 535 -7.61 -16.15 14.95
N TRP A 536 -8.70 -15.51 14.55
CA TRP A 536 -9.55 -14.75 15.47
C TRP A 536 -10.24 -15.66 16.51
N LYS A 537 -10.50 -16.92 16.17
CA LYS A 537 -11.05 -17.90 17.08
C LYS A 537 -10.16 -18.06 18.31
N GLU A 538 -8.88 -18.35 18.11
CA GLU A 538 -7.90 -18.49 19.20
C GLU A 538 -7.79 -17.24 20.06
N SER A 539 -7.80 -16.05 19.42
CA SER A 539 -7.78 -14.77 20.12
C SER A 539 -8.99 -14.61 21.05
N TYR A 540 -10.17 -15.00 20.62
CA TYR A 540 -11.38 -14.89 21.42
C TYR A 540 -11.50 -16.00 22.47
N GLU A 541 -11.06 -17.21 22.19
CA GLU A 541 -11.02 -18.32 23.14
C GLU A 541 -10.15 -18.01 24.36
N ASN A 542 -9.12 -17.18 24.20
CA ASN A 542 -8.29 -16.72 25.31
C ASN A 542 -9.03 -15.88 26.36
N PHE A 543 -10.24 -15.39 26.06
CA PHE A 543 -11.09 -14.69 27.02
C PHE A 543 -12.00 -15.60 27.84
N ILE A 544 -12.18 -16.86 27.44
CA ILE A 544 -13.09 -17.79 28.12
C ILE A 544 -12.68 -17.94 29.59
N GLY A 545 -13.66 -17.81 30.49
CA GLY A 545 -13.49 -17.85 31.95
C GLY A 545 -12.92 -16.57 32.57
N LYS A 546 -12.58 -15.55 31.77
CA LYS A 546 -12.02 -14.30 32.30
C LYS A 546 -13.07 -13.22 32.46
N GLN A 547 -12.84 -12.32 33.39
CA GLN A 547 -13.63 -11.10 33.56
C GLN A 547 -13.29 -10.12 32.44
N VAL A 548 -14.30 -9.63 31.73
CA VAL A 548 -14.15 -8.74 30.60
C VAL A 548 -15.12 -7.57 30.67
N ILE A 549 -14.72 -6.46 30.01
CA ILE A 549 -15.64 -5.40 29.63
C ILE A 549 -15.84 -5.54 28.13
N ILE A 550 -17.09 -5.55 27.71
CA ILE A 550 -17.48 -5.49 26.29
C ILE A 550 -18.28 -4.24 26.01
N HIS A 551 -17.99 -3.61 24.88
CA HIS A 551 -18.69 -2.42 24.43
C HIS A 551 -19.09 -2.56 22.97
N ASP A 552 -20.39 -2.55 22.70
CA ASP A 552 -20.96 -2.45 21.37
C ASP A 552 -21.44 -0.99 21.14
N PRO A 553 -20.67 -0.18 20.38
CA PRO A 553 -21.03 1.21 20.14
C PRO A 553 -22.25 1.39 19.23
N PHE A 554 -22.66 0.37 18.47
CA PHE A 554 -23.80 0.42 17.56
C PHE A 554 -25.14 0.26 18.30
N ASN A 555 -25.19 -0.71 19.20
CA ASN A 555 -26.34 -0.94 20.06
C ASN A 555 -26.30 -0.13 21.34
N LYS A 556 -25.24 0.69 21.53
CA LYS A 556 -25.01 1.49 22.75
C LYS A 556 -25.08 0.62 24.01
N LYS A 557 -24.46 -0.54 23.96
CA LYS A 557 -24.50 -1.49 25.05
C LYS A 557 -23.08 -1.74 25.54
N ALA A 558 -22.85 -1.54 26.82
CA ALA A 558 -21.61 -1.88 27.48
C ALA A 558 -21.90 -2.63 28.78
N ILE A 559 -21.23 -3.72 29.02
CA ILE A 559 -21.35 -4.48 30.28
C ILE A 559 -19.96 -5.01 30.70
N HIS A 560 -19.82 -5.37 31.95
CA HIS A 560 -18.73 -6.22 32.44
C HIS A 560 -19.31 -7.52 32.96
N GLY A 561 -18.54 -8.59 32.83
CA GLY A 561 -18.96 -9.93 33.27
C GLY A 561 -17.96 -10.99 32.87
N THR A 562 -18.29 -12.25 33.10
CA THR A 562 -17.44 -13.37 32.72
C THR A 562 -17.70 -13.73 31.26
N PHE A 563 -16.66 -13.86 30.45
CA PHE A 563 -16.75 -14.37 29.11
C PHE A 563 -16.94 -15.89 29.17
N VAL A 564 -18.18 -16.34 29.00
CA VAL A 564 -18.57 -17.74 29.24
C VAL A 564 -18.18 -18.65 28.07
N SER A 565 -18.50 -18.22 26.85
CA SER A 565 -18.28 -19.04 25.65
C SER A 565 -18.20 -18.21 24.39
N LEU A 566 -17.51 -18.78 23.39
CA LEU A 566 -17.49 -18.33 22.01
C LEU A 566 -18.58 -19.09 21.24
N ILE A 567 -19.47 -18.36 20.56
CA ILE A 567 -20.55 -18.91 19.74
C ILE A 567 -20.20 -18.70 18.27
N GLU A 568 -20.12 -19.79 17.50
CA GLU A 568 -19.92 -19.72 16.06
C GLU A 568 -21.26 -19.50 15.36
N THR A 569 -21.28 -18.54 14.42
CA THR A 569 -22.46 -18.23 13.61
C THR A 569 -22.37 -18.88 12.23
N THR A 570 -23.43 -18.75 11.42
CA THR A 570 -23.42 -19.14 10.00
C THR A 570 -22.88 -18.04 9.08
N SER A 571 -22.54 -16.88 9.62
CA SER A 571 -22.01 -15.74 8.86
C SER A 571 -20.49 -15.83 8.69
N VAL A 572 -20.00 -15.52 7.50
CA VAL A 572 -18.56 -15.34 7.21
C VAL A 572 -18.11 -13.93 7.59
N SER A 573 -18.98 -12.96 7.41
CA SER A 573 -18.73 -11.54 7.71
C SER A 573 -18.65 -11.29 9.21
N SER A 574 -19.47 -11.97 10.00
CA SER A 574 -19.47 -11.91 11.48
C SER A 574 -19.52 -13.31 12.07
N PRO A 575 -18.40 -14.04 12.02
CA PRO A 575 -18.37 -15.48 12.32
C PRO A 575 -18.52 -15.81 13.79
N TYR A 576 -18.32 -14.85 14.72
CA TYR A 576 -18.25 -15.14 16.15
C TYR A 576 -19.08 -14.17 16.99
N PHE A 577 -19.83 -14.75 17.94
CA PHE A 577 -20.45 -14.04 19.06
C PHE A 577 -19.76 -14.46 20.36
N GLY A 578 -19.63 -13.54 21.29
CA GLY A 578 -19.20 -13.82 22.65
C GLY A 578 -20.38 -13.81 23.59
N LYS A 579 -20.50 -14.83 24.44
CA LYS A 579 -21.46 -14.86 25.51
C LYS A 579 -20.78 -14.37 26.81
N ILE A 580 -21.26 -13.25 27.32
CA ILE A 580 -20.82 -12.65 28.58
C ILE A 580 -21.95 -12.77 29.57
N ASP A 581 -21.75 -13.60 30.62
CA ASP A 581 -22.80 -14.09 31.49
C ASP A 581 -23.97 -14.63 30.66
N ASP A 582 -25.14 -14.00 30.66
CA ASP A 582 -26.31 -14.38 29.87
C ASP A 582 -26.55 -13.54 28.62
N THR A 583 -25.63 -12.67 28.28
CA THR A 583 -25.80 -11.75 27.15
C THR A 583 -24.85 -12.06 26.00
N GLU A 584 -25.40 -12.06 24.80
CA GLU A 584 -24.62 -12.27 23.57
C GLU A 584 -24.23 -10.96 22.90
N PHE A 585 -23.02 -10.90 22.37
CA PHE A 585 -22.47 -9.77 21.64
C PHE A 585 -21.80 -10.22 20.34
N ASP A 586 -22.06 -9.49 19.26
CA ASP A 586 -21.34 -9.63 18.00
C ASP A 586 -19.91 -9.10 18.16
N LEU A 587 -18.91 -9.96 18.06
CA LEU A 587 -17.51 -9.61 18.29
C LEU A 587 -16.92 -8.73 17.19
N MET A 588 -17.54 -8.70 15.99
CA MET A 588 -17.15 -7.75 14.94
C MET A 588 -17.61 -6.32 15.22
N LYS A 589 -18.69 -6.16 15.96
CA LYS A 589 -19.24 -4.85 16.37
C LYS A 589 -18.70 -4.36 17.70
N SER A 590 -18.14 -5.25 18.50
CA SER A 590 -17.80 -5.00 19.90
C SER A 590 -16.30 -4.85 20.11
N THR A 591 -15.95 -4.06 21.12
CA THR A 591 -14.60 -3.99 21.67
C THR A 591 -14.59 -4.74 22.99
N ILE A 592 -13.68 -5.71 23.14
CA ILE A 592 -13.51 -6.50 24.35
C ILE A 592 -12.18 -6.17 25.04
N LYS A 593 -12.19 -6.07 26.39
CA LYS A 593 -11.02 -5.83 27.23
C LYS A 593 -11.11 -6.65 28.51
N LEU A 594 -9.98 -7.14 29.02
CA LEU A 594 -9.90 -7.77 30.32
C LEU A 594 -10.22 -6.75 31.44
N TYR A 595 -10.91 -7.21 32.48
CA TYR A 595 -11.37 -6.38 33.58
C TYR A 595 -11.06 -7.07 34.94
N TYR A 596 -10.15 -6.44 35.68
CA TYR A 596 -9.74 -6.94 37.00
C TYR A 596 -9.87 -5.81 38.03
N PRO A 597 -11.06 -5.64 38.67
CA PRO A 597 -11.24 -4.61 39.69
C PRO A 597 -10.36 -4.91 40.91
N GLY A 598 -9.80 -3.86 41.53
CA GLY A 598 -8.86 -3.98 42.63
C GLY A 598 -7.40 -4.13 42.21
N GLU A 599 -7.11 -4.47 40.97
CA GLU A 599 -5.77 -4.68 40.44
C GLU A 599 -5.10 -3.39 39.92
N ASN A 600 -3.77 -3.45 39.84
CA ASN A 600 -2.94 -2.36 39.33
C ASN A 600 -2.61 -2.56 37.87
N TYR A 601 -2.56 -1.45 37.12
CA TYR A 601 -2.19 -1.40 35.70
C TYR A 601 -1.12 -0.35 35.46
N PHE A 602 -0.18 -0.61 34.57
CA PHE A 602 0.71 0.43 34.07
C PHE A 602 0.03 1.26 33.00
N LEU A 603 0.07 2.58 33.11
CA LEU A 603 -0.33 3.48 32.03
C LEU A 603 0.86 3.81 31.11
N LYS A 604 0.58 4.36 29.93
CA LYS A 604 1.62 4.74 28.95
C LYS A 604 2.68 5.68 29.49
N ASP A 605 2.33 6.55 30.40
CA ASP A 605 3.23 7.50 31.07
C ASP A 605 4.05 6.85 32.20
N GLY A 606 3.87 5.57 32.45
CA GLY A 606 4.53 4.81 33.50
C GLY A 606 3.88 4.99 34.89
N SER A 607 2.77 5.71 34.98
CA SER A 607 2.00 5.80 36.24
C SER A 607 1.25 4.48 36.51
N ILE A 608 0.99 4.19 37.79
CA ILE A 608 0.25 3.01 38.23
C ILE A 608 -1.19 3.43 38.50
N PHE A 609 -2.11 2.78 37.76
CA PHE A 609 -3.55 2.98 37.93
C PHE A 609 -4.16 1.77 38.63
N ARG A 610 -4.72 1.96 39.83
CA ARG A 610 -5.50 0.95 40.50
C ARG A 610 -6.96 1.06 40.08
N LEU A 611 -7.44 0.05 39.36
CA LEU A 611 -8.81 0.00 38.89
C LEU A 611 -9.75 -0.30 40.06
N GLU A 612 -10.76 0.55 40.28
CA GLU A 612 -11.75 0.30 41.34
C GLU A 612 -13.08 -0.20 40.76
N ARG A 613 -13.60 0.51 39.75
CA ARG A 613 -14.92 0.15 39.19
C ARG A 613 -15.06 0.60 37.72
N PHE A 614 -16.08 0.05 37.11
CA PHE A 614 -16.55 0.35 35.75
C PHE A 614 -17.86 1.14 35.83
N GLU A 615 -17.95 2.20 35.07
CA GLU A 615 -19.18 2.98 34.92
C GLU A 615 -19.47 3.27 33.43
N ILE A 616 -20.72 3.63 33.17
CA ILE A 616 -21.17 4.04 31.83
C ILE A 616 -21.54 5.52 31.92
N ASP A 617 -20.95 6.35 31.07
CA ASP A 617 -21.27 7.80 31.03
C ASP A 617 -22.62 8.08 30.37
N GLU A 618 -23.04 9.36 30.39
CA GLU A 618 -24.29 9.81 29.76
C GLU A 618 -24.37 9.51 28.26
N ASP A 619 -23.23 9.45 27.58
CA ASP A 619 -23.11 9.08 26.16
C ASP A 619 -23.07 7.57 25.92
N GLN A 620 -23.35 6.76 26.94
CA GLN A 620 -23.24 5.30 26.91
C GLN A 620 -21.84 4.78 26.57
N SER A 621 -20.80 5.58 26.87
CA SER A 621 -19.41 5.18 26.70
C SER A 621 -18.85 4.60 28.01
N PRO A 622 -18.18 3.44 27.93
CA PRO A 622 -17.61 2.82 29.14
C PRO A 622 -16.43 3.64 29.67
N GLN A 623 -16.43 3.83 30.98
CA GLN A 623 -15.38 4.50 31.75
C GLN A 623 -14.85 3.59 32.84
N LEU A 624 -13.55 3.71 33.10
CA LEU A 624 -12.88 3.05 34.23
C LEU A 624 -12.55 4.09 35.27
N ILE A 625 -12.97 3.85 36.48
CA ILE A 625 -12.70 4.68 37.64
C ILE A 625 -11.72 3.97 38.56
N GLY A 626 -10.71 4.68 38.98
CA GLY A 626 -9.68 4.13 39.85
C GLY A 626 -8.76 5.21 40.39
N LYS A 627 -7.65 4.83 41.01
CA LYS A 627 -6.72 5.75 41.67
C LYS A 627 -5.34 5.77 41.05
N ILE A 628 -4.79 6.98 40.89
CA ILE A 628 -3.37 7.22 40.59
C ILE A 628 -2.83 8.05 41.74
N ASN A 629 -1.81 7.57 42.44
CA ASN A 629 -1.22 8.26 43.63
C ASN A 629 -2.31 8.69 44.64
N ASN A 630 -3.26 7.78 44.93
CA ASN A 630 -4.42 7.99 45.81
C ASN A 630 -5.44 9.06 45.36
N MET A 631 -5.27 9.66 44.19
CA MET A 631 -6.26 10.56 43.59
C MET A 631 -7.15 9.77 42.62
N GLU A 632 -8.47 9.96 42.77
CA GLU A 632 -9.45 9.35 41.85
C GLU A 632 -9.27 9.90 40.45
N LYS A 633 -9.24 9.03 39.48
CA LYS A 633 -9.11 9.37 38.06
C LYS A 633 -10.03 8.49 37.19
N THR A 634 -10.72 9.15 36.29
CA THR A 634 -11.57 8.48 35.28
C THR A 634 -10.86 8.36 33.94
N ILE A 635 -10.82 7.16 33.38
CA ILE A 635 -10.18 6.86 32.12
C ILE A 635 -11.24 6.29 31.17
N LYS A 636 -11.44 6.94 30.00
CA LYS A 636 -12.33 6.40 28.95
C LYS A 636 -11.74 5.13 28.36
N LEU A 637 -12.57 4.09 28.17
CA LEU A 637 -12.13 2.81 27.58
C LEU A 637 -11.51 3.03 26.18
N SER A 638 -11.98 4.01 25.44
CA SER A 638 -11.43 4.37 24.12
C SER A 638 -10.04 5.02 24.17
N ASN A 639 -9.68 5.64 25.29
CA ASN A 639 -8.40 6.32 25.51
C ASN A 639 -7.38 5.41 26.22
N LEU A 640 -7.77 4.16 26.48
CA LEU A 640 -6.89 3.20 27.13
C LEU A 640 -5.67 2.89 26.24
N GLY A 641 -4.66 3.73 26.42
CA GLY A 641 -3.31 3.27 26.34
C GLY A 641 -3.00 2.33 27.50
N MET A 642 -4.01 1.75 28.14
CA MET A 642 -3.88 0.75 29.18
C MET A 642 -3.38 -0.55 28.60
N LEU A 643 -2.52 -1.17 29.34
CA LEU A 643 -2.23 -2.57 29.21
C LEU A 643 -3.54 -3.34 29.25
N SER A 644 -3.67 -4.26 28.32
CA SER A 644 -4.86 -5.12 28.30
C SER A 644 -4.86 -6.15 29.45
N THR A 645 -3.92 -6.06 30.39
CA THR A 645 -3.77 -7.00 31.50
C THR A 645 -3.30 -6.32 32.78
N ALA A 646 -3.71 -6.84 33.92
CA ALA A 646 -3.24 -6.39 35.24
C ALA A 646 -1.77 -6.74 35.46
N ILE A 647 -1.10 -5.99 36.34
CA ILE A 647 0.32 -6.25 36.66
C ILE A 647 0.50 -7.63 37.28
N SER A 648 -0.44 -8.06 38.14
CA SER A 648 -0.46 -9.40 38.72
C SER A 648 -0.47 -10.51 37.66
N ASP A 649 -1.16 -10.29 36.58
CA ASP A 649 -1.30 -11.21 35.43
C ASP A 649 -0.03 -11.33 34.56
N LEU A 650 0.94 -10.41 34.75
CA LEU A 650 2.23 -10.45 34.07
C LEU A 650 3.21 -11.43 34.75
N LYS A 651 3.07 -11.63 36.06
CA LYS A 651 3.93 -12.52 36.82
C LYS A 651 3.81 -13.95 36.36
N GLY A 652 4.93 -14.58 36.10
CA GLY A 652 5.02 -15.98 35.65
C GLY A 652 4.81 -16.19 34.16
N LYS A 653 4.52 -15.12 33.39
CA LYS A 653 4.37 -15.24 31.93
C LYS A 653 5.71 -15.28 31.21
N GLU A 654 5.70 -15.97 30.08
CA GLU A 654 6.79 -15.94 29.12
C GLU A 654 6.75 -14.62 28.35
N VAL A 655 7.91 -13.98 28.23
CA VAL A 655 8.10 -12.68 27.60
C VAL A 655 9.23 -12.76 26.58
N LEU A 656 9.10 -11.99 25.52
CA LEU A 656 10.18 -11.81 24.58
C LEU A 656 11.16 -10.76 25.13
N PHE A 657 12.32 -11.23 25.55
CA PHE A 657 13.33 -10.38 26.19
C PHE A 657 14.45 -10.02 25.21
N PHE A 658 14.57 -8.73 24.95
CA PHE A 658 15.58 -8.15 24.05
C PHE A 658 16.72 -7.54 24.90
N ASN A 659 17.86 -8.22 24.94
CA ASN A 659 19.02 -7.78 25.68
C ASN A 659 20.29 -7.93 24.83
N LYS A 660 21.07 -6.86 24.66
CA LYS A 660 22.36 -6.84 23.94
C LYS A 660 22.30 -7.42 22.51
N GLY A 661 21.22 -7.16 21.79
CA GLY A 661 21.03 -7.64 20.42
C GLY A 661 20.61 -9.10 20.32
N LEU A 662 20.37 -9.77 21.46
CA LEU A 662 19.82 -11.11 21.52
C LEU A 662 18.35 -11.03 21.95
N THR A 663 17.51 -11.73 21.24
CA THR A 663 16.10 -11.95 21.65
C THR A 663 16.01 -13.33 22.26
N LYS A 664 15.50 -13.41 23.46
CA LYS A 664 15.29 -14.69 24.16
C LYS A 664 13.85 -14.75 24.67
N LEU A 665 13.33 -15.96 24.76
CA LEU A 665 12.14 -16.22 25.53
C LEU A 665 12.58 -16.39 26.99
N GLU A 666 12.08 -15.54 27.86
CA GLU A 666 12.39 -15.55 29.29
C GLU A 666 11.10 -15.52 30.10
N ARG A 667 11.14 -15.98 31.32
CA ARG A 667 9.99 -15.90 32.22
C ARG A 667 10.09 -14.65 33.09
N LEU A 668 9.01 -13.89 33.16
CA LEU A 668 8.89 -12.78 34.10
C LEU A 668 8.50 -13.32 35.46
N ASN A 669 9.50 -13.62 36.26
CA ASN A 669 9.31 -14.37 37.53
C ASN A 669 8.63 -13.54 38.62
N ASP A 670 9.01 -12.27 38.73
CA ASP A 670 8.44 -11.37 39.74
C ASP A 670 8.42 -9.90 39.32
N ILE A 671 7.50 -9.15 39.92
CA ILE A 671 7.37 -7.72 39.76
C ILE A 671 7.12 -7.11 41.15
N GLU A 672 8.09 -6.38 41.65
CA GLU A 672 7.95 -5.58 42.87
C GLU A 672 7.50 -4.16 42.54
N ILE A 673 6.23 -3.88 42.78
CA ILE A 673 5.62 -2.61 42.46
C ILE A 673 5.99 -1.58 43.53
N THR A 674 6.41 -0.40 43.05
CA THR A 674 6.63 0.79 43.92
C THR A 674 5.66 1.91 43.52
N SER A 675 6.11 3.16 43.44
CA SER A 675 5.27 4.33 43.12
C SER A 675 5.04 4.51 41.59
N SER A 676 5.88 3.92 40.75
CA SER A 676 5.78 4.07 39.30
C SER A 676 6.47 2.92 38.58
N PHE A 677 6.23 2.75 37.31
CA PHE A 677 6.94 1.79 36.44
C PHE A 677 8.47 1.95 36.55
N LYS A 678 8.97 3.18 36.50
CA LYS A 678 10.41 3.46 36.53
C LYS A 678 11.11 3.05 37.81
N SER A 679 10.40 3.08 38.93
CA SER A 679 10.93 2.69 40.24
C SER A 679 10.68 1.23 40.60
N SER A 680 9.82 0.54 39.91
CA SER A 680 9.50 -0.88 40.12
C SER A 680 10.63 -1.80 39.70
N ASN A 681 10.75 -2.97 40.33
CA ASN A 681 11.74 -3.98 40.02
C ASN A 681 11.10 -5.16 39.29
N PHE A 682 11.81 -5.69 38.27
CA PHE A 682 11.37 -6.79 37.45
C PHE A 682 12.41 -7.91 37.46
N THR A 683 12.01 -9.12 37.85
CA THR A 683 12.85 -10.30 37.79
C THR A 683 12.56 -11.09 36.55
N ILE A 684 13.50 -11.09 35.55
CA ILE A 684 13.39 -11.73 34.26
C ILE A 684 14.41 -12.84 34.19
N GLY A 685 13.96 -14.12 34.10
CA GLY A 685 14.81 -15.26 34.30
C GLY A 685 15.47 -15.19 35.69
N GLU A 686 16.81 -15.22 35.75
CA GLU A 686 17.60 -15.10 36.97
C GLU A 686 18.07 -13.68 37.30
N LYS A 687 17.72 -12.68 36.49
CA LYS A 687 18.24 -11.31 36.60
C LYS A 687 17.18 -10.33 37.04
N GLN A 688 17.57 -9.38 37.85
CA GLN A 688 16.74 -8.28 38.32
C GLN A 688 17.08 -7.00 37.56
N PHE A 689 16.05 -6.27 37.13
CA PHE A 689 16.12 -5.00 36.40
C PHE A 689 15.20 -3.99 37.02
N THR A 690 15.59 -2.72 37.04
CA THR A 690 14.67 -1.63 37.38
C THR A 690 13.89 -1.15 36.18
N GLY A 691 12.65 -0.72 36.35
CA GLY A 691 11.81 -0.24 35.24
C GLY A 691 12.41 0.94 34.46
N LYS A 692 13.29 1.76 35.13
CA LYS A 692 14.03 2.84 34.43
C LYS A 692 14.91 2.31 33.29
N ASP A 693 15.38 1.06 33.39
CA ASP A 693 16.31 0.42 32.43
C ASP A 693 15.57 -0.42 31.40
N LEU A 694 14.25 -0.52 31.52
CA LEU A 694 13.41 -1.34 30.67
C LEU A 694 12.41 -0.52 29.86
N ILE A 695 12.01 -1.10 28.73
CA ILE A 695 10.82 -0.73 27.98
C ILE A 695 9.96 -1.98 27.89
N ILE A 696 8.70 -1.92 28.31
CA ILE A 696 7.76 -3.02 28.19
C ILE A 696 6.77 -2.72 27.06
N GLY A 697 6.70 -3.59 26.08
CA GLY A 697 5.77 -3.54 24.99
C GLY A 697 4.65 -4.58 25.13
N PHE A 698 3.43 -4.16 24.84
CA PHE A 698 2.26 -5.03 24.80
C PHE A 698 1.73 -5.07 23.38
N ASN A 699 1.80 -6.23 22.79
CA ASN A 699 1.27 -6.48 21.46
C ASN A 699 0.02 -7.37 21.55
N PRO A 700 -1.19 -6.79 21.52
CA PRO A 700 -2.42 -7.57 21.58
C PRO A 700 -2.71 -8.30 20.26
N LEU A 701 -2.01 -7.96 19.18
CA LEU A 701 -2.27 -8.46 17.83
C LEU A 701 -1.30 -9.55 17.37
N GLY A 702 -0.26 -9.83 18.15
CA GLY A 702 0.74 -10.82 17.80
C GLY A 702 2.13 -10.23 17.51
N PHE A 703 3.07 -11.09 17.17
CA PHE A 703 4.48 -10.77 17.02
C PHE A 703 5.01 -11.17 15.64
N GLU A 704 5.94 -10.40 15.12
CA GLU A 704 6.63 -10.65 13.84
C GLU A 704 8.09 -11.02 14.12
N ILE A 705 8.52 -12.19 13.65
CA ILE A 705 9.91 -12.64 13.67
C ILE A 705 10.48 -12.50 12.27
N ARG A 706 11.47 -11.64 12.09
CA ARG A 706 12.16 -11.45 10.81
C ARG A 706 13.33 -12.43 10.67
N LYS A 707 13.72 -12.75 9.43
CA LYS A 707 14.85 -13.63 9.13
C LYS A 707 16.14 -13.25 9.86
N THR A 708 16.44 -11.96 9.99
CA THR A 708 17.60 -11.46 10.72
C THR A 708 17.66 -11.92 12.18
N HIS A 709 16.53 -12.35 12.74
CA HIS A 709 16.40 -12.90 14.07
C HIS A 709 16.35 -14.44 14.07
N LEU A 710 15.96 -15.07 12.95
CA LEU A 710 15.80 -16.52 12.82
C LEU A 710 17.13 -17.26 12.88
N ASP A 711 18.19 -16.74 12.23
CA ASP A 711 19.50 -17.38 12.15
C ASP A 711 20.21 -17.54 13.49
N LYS A 712 19.68 -16.91 14.57
CA LYS A 712 20.32 -16.85 15.89
C LYS A 712 19.49 -17.43 17.02
N GLN A 713 18.27 -17.94 16.74
CA GLN A 713 17.27 -18.16 17.80
C GLN A 713 16.42 -19.41 17.60
N PHE A 714 17.08 -20.53 17.39
CA PHE A 714 16.42 -21.83 17.33
C PHE A 714 15.45 -22.06 18.52
N ALA A 715 15.81 -21.62 19.73
CA ALA A 715 14.93 -21.69 20.88
C ALA A 715 13.61 -20.91 20.73
N LEU A 716 13.65 -19.79 19.98
CA LEU A 716 12.45 -18.99 19.70
C LEU A 716 11.56 -19.68 18.67
N LEU A 717 12.14 -20.37 17.71
CA LEU A 717 11.38 -21.16 16.73
C LEU A 717 10.75 -22.39 17.38
N GLN A 718 11.47 -23.08 18.28
CA GLN A 718 10.91 -24.21 19.05
C GLN A 718 9.70 -23.80 19.90
N PHE A 719 9.67 -22.56 20.41
CA PHE A 719 8.51 -22.02 21.11
C PHE A 719 7.25 -21.96 20.23
N LEU A 720 7.40 -21.88 18.91
CA LEU A 720 6.29 -21.83 17.98
C LEU A 720 5.66 -23.21 17.72
N VAL A 721 6.30 -24.31 18.09
CA VAL A 721 5.76 -25.66 17.89
C VAL A 721 4.40 -25.78 18.57
N GLY A 722 3.42 -26.29 17.84
CA GLY A 722 2.01 -26.36 18.26
C GLY A 722 1.23 -25.05 18.16
N LYS A 723 1.88 -23.94 17.78
CA LYS A 723 1.21 -22.63 17.61
C LYS A 723 0.87 -22.38 16.16
N ARG A 724 -0.25 -21.71 15.94
CA ARG A 724 -0.64 -21.28 14.61
C ARG A 724 0.10 -20.02 14.22
N ILE A 725 0.71 -20.03 13.05
CA ILE A 725 1.50 -18.93 12.50
C ILE A 725 1.07 -18.57 11.08
N TYR A 726 1.50 -17.39 10.67
CA TYR A 726 1.55 -16.96 9.27
C TYR A 726 3.01 -16.88 8.84
N LEU A 727 3.33 -17.55 7.75
CA LEU A 727 4.67 -17.66 7.23
C LEU A 727 4.78 -16.95 5.89
N TYR A 728 5.86 -16.19 5.71
CA TYR A 728 6.22 -15.57 4.44
C TYR A 728 7.58 -16.09 4.01
N THR A 729 7.65 -16.62 2.79
CA THR A 729 8.89 -17.14 2.21
C THR A 729 9.49 -16.14 1.22
N LYS A 730 10.75 -16.33 0.84
CA LYS A 730 11.40 -15.52 -0.20
C LYS A 730 10.71 -15.65 -1.55
N GLN A 731 10.19 -16.85 -1.86
CA GLN A 731 9.52 -17.13 -3.13
C GLN A 731 8.09 -16.58 -3.18
N ASN A 732 7.41 -16.52 -2.03
CA ASN A 732 6.01 -16.11 -1.89
C ASN A 732 5.89 -14.85 -1.04
N PHE A 733 6.50 -13.77 -1.50
CA PHE A 733 6.60 -12.51 -0.76
C PHE A 733 5.25 -11.90 -0.40
N ASP A 734 4.23 -12.15 -1.21
CA ASP A 734 2.93 -11.50 -1.15
C ASP A 734 1.83 -12.41 -0.58
N VAL A 735 2.15 -13.66 -0.30
CA VAL A 735 1.20 -14.63 0.22
C VAL A 735 1.70 -15.22 1.53
N SER A 736 0.92 -15.01 2.59
CA SER A 736 1.16 -15.72 3.83
C SER A 736 0.62 -17.14 3.74
N LEU A 737 1.47 -18.10 3.97
CA LEU A 737 1.05 -19.44 4.32
C LEU A 737 0.65 -19.46 5.79
N SER A 738 -0.43 -20.12 6.16
CA SER A 738 -0.85 -20.24 7.56
C SER A 738 -1.03 -21.69 7.92
N GLY A 739 -0.47 -22.07 9.05
CA GLY A 739 -0.60 -23.42 9.59
C GLY A 739 -0.14 -23.49 11.03
N THR A 740 -0.32 -24.67 11.65
CA THR A 740 0.23 -24.95 12.96
C THR A 740 1.66 -25.48 12.79
N VAL A 741 2.61 -24.92 13.52
CA VAL A 741 4.00 -25.40 13.47
C VAL A 741 4.05 -26.84 13.95
N ALA A 742 4.45 -27.75 13.08
CA ALA A 742 4.52 -29.18 13.36
C ALA A 742 5.89 -29.56 13.98
N SER A 743 6.97 -29.06 13.39
CA SER A 743 8.33 -29.27 13.89
C SER A 743 9.28 -28.14 13.46
N VAL A 744 10.35 -28.00 14.22
CA VAL A 744 11.47 -27.07 13.93
C VAL A 744 12.75 -27.81 14.17
N ASP A 745 13.55 -27.98 13.11
CA ASP A 745 14.90 -28.56 13.14
C ASP A 745 15.95 -27.48 12.80
N GLU A 746 17.22 -27.81 12.90
CA GLU A 746 18.33 -26.86 12.68
C GLU A 746 18.29 -26.18 11.30
N ASN A 747 17.78 -26.89 10.28
CA ASN A 747 17.74 -26.39 8.90
C ASN A 747 16.32 -26.32 8.32
N GLU A 748 15.33 -26.95 8.97
CA GLU A 748 13.99 -27.13 8.43
C GLU A 748 12.93 -26.65 9.40
N PHE A 749 11.84 -26.14 8.82
CA PHE A 749 10.67 -25.67 9.53
C PHE A 749 9.41 -26.22 8.88
N SER A 750 8.62 -26.98 9.63
CA SER A 750 7.40 -27.59 9.11
C SER A 750 6.15 -26.99 9.71
N ILE A 751 5.18 -26.69 8.87
CA ILE A 751 3.84 -26.30 9.27
C ILE A 751 2.82 -27.30 8.76
N ARG A 752 1.80 -27.54 9.55
CA ARG A 752 0.64 -28.35 9.19
C ARG A 752 -0.55 -27.44 8.91
N ASP A 753 -1.11 -27.55 7.72
CA ASP A 753 -2.34 -26.88 7.36
C ASP A 753 -3.43 -27.89 6.95
N HIS A 754 -4.43 -27.41 6.22
CA HIS A 754 -5.53 -28.23 5.73
C HIS A 754 -5.10 -29.24 4.65
N ASP A 755 -4.09 -28.87 3.85
CA ASP A 755 -3.60 -29.68 2.73
C ASP A 755 -2.50 -30.69 3.17
N GLY A 756 -2.04 -30.62 4.42
CA GLY A 756 -1.05 -31.51 5.01
C GLY A 756 0.15 -30.79 5.66
N ASP A 757 1.27 -31.51 5.73
CA ASP A 757 2.52 -30.96 6.26
C ASP A 757 3.36 -30.33 5.13
N HIS A 758 3.75 -29.08 5.33
CA HIS A 758 4.61 -28.33 4.42
C HIS A 758 5.93 -28.02 5.11
N THR A 759 7.04 -28.46 4.52
CA THR A 759 8.37 -28.24 5.06
C THR A 759 9.12 -27.19 4.25
N PHE A 760 9.78 -26.26 4.92
CA PHE A 760 10.55 -25.15 4.36
C PHE A 760 11.98 -25.19 4.92
N GLU A 761 12.96 -24.87 4.09
CA GLU A 761 14.27 -24.57 4.60
C GLU A 761 14.24 -23.25 5.40
N LEU A 762 14.92 -23.19 6.53
CA LEU A 762 14.99 -21.96 7.34
C LEU A 762 15.52 -20.78 6.52
N ASP A 763 16.37 -21.04 5.56
CA ASP A 763 16.91 -20.04 4.65
C ASP A 763 15.88 -19.44 3.68
N ASP A 764 14.79 -20.16 3.40
CA ASP A 764 13.71 -19.67 2.55
C ASP A 764 12.71 -18.79 3.31
N LEU A 765 12.73 -18.84 4.63
CA LEU A 765 11.85 -18.03 5.46
C LEU A 765 12.26 -16.56 5.43
N LYS A 766 11.29 -15.68 5.27
CA LYS A 766 11.49 -14.25 5.33
C LYS A 766 11.07 -13.68 6.67
N TYR A 767 9.85 -13.93 7.07
CA TYR A 767 9.36 -13.65 8.40
C TYR A 767 8.17 -14.54 8.78
N ILE A 768 8.00 -14.69 10.07
CA ILE A 768 6.92 -15.43 10.71
C ILE A 768 6.10 -14.44 11.53
N TYR A 769 4.80 -14.50 11.39
CA TYR A 769 3.86 -13.73 12.19
C TYR A 769 2.95 -14.69 12.96
N PHE A 770 2.75 -14.46 14.23
CA PHE A 770 1.78 -15.21 15.05
C PHE A 770 0.87 -14.27 15.83
N ASN A 771 -0.41 -14.62 15.88
CA ASN A 771 -1.48 -13.75 16.38
C ASN A 771 -1.83 -14.04 17.84
N LEU A 772 -0.82 -14.19 18.69
CA LEU A 772 -1.00 -14.34 20.12
C LEU A 772 -0.57 -13.06 20.84
N PRO A 773 -1.31 -12.62 21.88
CA PRO A 773 -0.87 -11.50 22.70
C PRO A 773 0.52 -11.77 23.25
N THR A 774 1.46 -10.87 22.99
CA THR A 774 2.85 -11.00 23.41
C THR A 774 3.28 -9.81 24.27
N ILE A 775 4.16 -10.10 25.21
CA ILE A 775 4.83 -9.12 26.04
C ILE A 775 6.28 -9.06 25.59
N GLU A 776 6.72 -7.87 25.23
CA GLU A 776 8.09 -7.60 24.84
C GLU A 776 8.78 -6.78 25.92
N ILE A 777 9.96 -7.18 26.35
CA ILE A 777 10.77 -6.41 27.28
C ILE A 777 12.11 -6.10 26.65
N ILE A 778 12.44 -4.82 26.53
CA ILE A 778 13.66 -4.32 25.87
C ILE A 778 14.53 -3.60 26.90
N THR A 779 15.80 -3.93 27.00
CA THR A 779 16.77 -3.19 27.83
C THR A 779 17.21 -1.89 27.15
N LYS A 780 17.14 -0.75 27.83
CA LYS A 780 17.42 0.59 27.27
C LYS A 780 18.87 0.82 26.86
N GLU A 781 19.82 0.11 27.45
CA GLU A 781 21.25 0.25 27.15
C GLU A 781 21.60 0.03 25.67
N HIS A 782 20.71 -0.63 24.92
CA HIS A 782 20.94 -1.04 23.54
C HIS A 782 19.91 -0.54 22.54
N VAL A 783 19.06 0.44 22.97
CA VAL A 783 18.02 0.97 22.09
C VAL A 783 18.58 2.05 21.18
N SER A 784 18.72 1.74 19.89
CA SER A 784 19.13 2.71 18.87
C SER A 784 18.13 3.86 18.72
N LEU A 785 18.55 4.97 18.12
CA LEU A 785 17.66 6.08 17.80
C LEU A 785 16.49 5.65 16.92
N PHE A 786 16.75 4.78 15.96
CA PHE A 786 15.69 4.24 15.06
C PHE A 786 14.69 3.37 15.81
N THR A 787 15.15 2.57 16.77
CA THR A 787 14.25 1.79 17.65
C THR A 787 13.39 2.72 18.49
N LYS A 788 13.93 3.81 19.03
CA LYS A 788 13.15 4.82 19.77
C LYS A 788 12.09 5.49 18.91
N ILE A 789 12.44 5.85 17.65
CA ILE A 789 11.49 6.39 16.67
C ILE A 789 10.41 5.35 16.34
N GLY A 790 10.79 4.09 16.17
CA GLY A 790 9.85 2.98 15.94
C GLY A 790 8.86 2.79 17.08
N ILE A 791 9.33 2.79 18.33
CA ILE A 791 8.50 2.72 19.55
C ILE A 791 7.55 3.91 19.63
N TRP A 792 8.05 5.14 19.41
CA TRP A 792 7.23 6.35 19.40
C TRP A 792 6.14 6.30 18.32
N TRP A 793 6.47 5.79 17.12
CA TRP A 793 5.51 5.61 16.02
C TRP A 793 4.47 4.53 16.34
N SER A 794 4.91 3.41 16.93
CA SER A 794 4.04 2.28 17.31
C SER A 794 3.03 2.68 18.40
N ASN A 795 3.44 3.52 19.36
CA ASN A 795 2.56 4.05 20.41
C ASN A 795 1.38 4.88 19.88
N ARG A 796 1.47 5.39 18.65
CA ARG A 796 0.35 6.07 17.95
C ARG A 796 -0.67 5.11 17.34
N LYS A 797 -0.34 3.82 17.22
CA LYS A 797 -1.20 2.78 16.65
C LYS A 797 -1.85 1.95 17.76
N LYS A 798 -1.73 0.64 17.66
CA LYS A 798 -2.36 -0.35 18.56
C LYS A 798 -1.40 -0.93 19.59
N PHE A 799 -0.11 -0.78 19.40
CA PHE A 799 0.92 -1.21 20.35
C PHE A 799 1.05 -0.22 21.48
N VAL A 800 1.26 -0.73 22.69
CA VAL A 800 1.48 0.09 23.86
C VAL A 800 2.86 -0.23 24.42
N TYR A 801 3.75 0.76 24.39
CA TYR A 801 5.05 0.68 25.07
C TYR A 801 5.06 1.60 26.29
N ILE A 802 5.54 1.09 27.42
CA ILE A 802 5.78 1.83 28.65
C ILE A 802 7.28 2.05 28.74
N ASN A 803 7.63 3.31 28.97
CA ASN A 803 9.02 3.74 28.97
C ASN A 803 9.45 4.37 30.31
#